data_5473d24a36bc7ee439277033a9931b2e
#
_entry.id   5473d24a36bc7ee439277033a9931b2e
#
_cell.length_a   1.000
_cell.length_b   1.000
_cell.length_c   1.000
_cell.angle_alpha   90.00
_cell.angle_beta   90.00
_cell.angle_gamma   90.00
#
_symmetry.space_group_name_H-M   'P 1'
#
loop_
_entity.id
_entity.type
_entity.pdbx_description
1 polymer ?
#
loop_
_entity_poly.entity_id
_entity_poly.type
_entity_poly.pdbx_seq_one_letter_code
_entity_poly.pdbx_strand_id
1 'polypeptide(L)'
;MSPVVSERLLSFDNRIVNQEELNRIGINLDFDKLDLSLNLSLSRDDARQNQFSFDVPYEKPLYSEAGLFSWHNIFNLTTNYIDSELDTSQLDWRVEWISNGNIGGYQGLNLESSVYAVPDELNLDESMKIYRGDIRAFVDRPEYPLRFTIGDITPYSAGHLPSTTLGGISMERLWNRLQPTRNIKSGGSQDIYLVESATVGVYINGTFYGDIRLPPGRYSIDDLPLRQGDNDILLSIRYQSGRREEITYSQFFNTRLLKKGFSDYGIYAGVISEVVEREYSYDTDQTVGQLYYDYGLTDSLTIGLNGLYHNLGQIAGFSLGIGTGDSNIGFRGSILSYSESQESDSFGYIASIDFSTILWGNLNSSSANFRSSFESFYDYRSTPWQTEDDIESGNRGLVSYTYRLYNNVNLNTYVQVDTFQDPVRYDITGQLELEINYFGFDVTLGIEHQQNYDLVTSDETTYYAIIGWDWYSDDGNYEFLAQYFTRENVTRATFNKYSSNTVGSYGYQLNAERSDILQSYEARANYVGNRYSAEIDVSRFDDNEGVFTANSVSGRLSTGFTMVDSDISWNRGYRGPTAIVSVHDSLEVPVHINEFIGDSPEAIATSTLSNSVPLYSGHSSSSFDVSIPDAPIGYDYGSGYYQITPGTYTGHVVHVGSDEAKTVIGSLVDINGKPIGLRNGIVSGEGVTRSIFTNKAGRFAIDRMKSGTFKVTIIGKLQYTGILVIDDVDKNLIYLNPVALKEVLP
;
A
#
# COMPACT_ATOMS: atom_id res chain seq x y z
N MET A 1 -8.51 20.46 -34.55
CA MET A 1 -9.50 20.24 -35.61
C MET A 1 -9.68 18.75 -35.84
N SER A 2 -10.88 18.23 -35.97
CA SER A 2 -11.10 16.84 -36.34
C SER A 2 -10.56 16.55 -37.77
N PRO A 3 -10.16 15.32 -38.09
CA PRO A 3 -9.69 14.96 -39.42
C PRO A 3 -10.70 15.34 -40.52
N VAL A 4 -11.99 15.21 -40.21
CA VAL A 4 -13.11 15.53 -41.12
C VAL A 4 -13.16 17.01 -41.46
N VAL A 5 -12.99 17.90 -40.48
CA VAL A 5 -12.96 19.36 -40.71
C VAL A 5 -11.67 19.76 -41.43
N SER A 6 -10.54 19.13 -41.14
CA SER A 6 -9.28 19.35 -41.84
C SER A 6 -9.40 18.98 -43.33
N GLU A 7 -10.00 17.85 -43.64
CA GLU A 7 -10.24 17.41 -45.03
C GLU A 7 -11.21 18.35 -45.79
N ARG A 8 -12.27 18.81 -45.14
CA ARG A 8 -13.21 19.79 -45.71
C ARG A 8 -12.51 21.14 -45.94
N LEU A 9 -11.65 21.61 -45.05
CA LEU A 9 -10.86 22.83 -45.27
C LEU A 9 -9.91 22.69 -46.46
N LEU A 10 -9.23 21.55 -46.60
CA LEU A 10 -8.36 21.29 -47.74
C LEU A 10 -9.14 21.27 -49.10
N SER A 11 -10.42 20.97 -49.09
CA SER A 11 -11.27 20.97 -50.29
C SER A 11 -11.51 22.37 -50.90
N PHE A 12 -11.17 23.46 -50.19
CA PHE A 12 -11.29 24.82 -50.70
C PHE A 12 -10.17 25.26 -51.66
N ASP A 13 -9.13 24.46 -51.82
CA ASP A 13 -8.09 24.58 -52.85
C ASP A 13 -7.54 26.00 -53.04
N ASN A 14 -7.08 26.65 -51.96
CA ASN A 14 -6.46 27.97 -51.91
C ASN A 14 -7.31 29.17 -52.41
N ARG A 15 -8.60 29.02 -52.53
CA ARG A 15 -9.50 30.13 -52.87
C ARG A 15 -9.84 30.97 -51.62
N ILE A 16 -10.32 32.19 -51.87
CA ILE A 16 -10.89 33.04 -50.82
C ILE A 16 -12.23 32.43 -50.38
N VAL A 17 -12.35 32.09 -49.07
CA VAL A 17 -13.53 31.47 -48.47
C VAL A 17 -14.27 32.52 -47.65
N ASN A 18 -15.57 32.61 -47.79
CA ASN A 18 -16.43 33.52 -47.03
C ASN A 18 -16.95 32.88 -45.74
N GLN A 19 -17.53 33.72 -44.85
CA GLN A 19 -18.02 33.28 -43.54
C GLN A 19 -19.12 32.19 -43.66
N GLU A 20 -20.00 32.27 -44.65
CA GLU A 20 -21.07 31.29 -44.84
C GLU A 20 -20.52 29.92 -45.25
N GLU A 21 -19.48 29.91 -46.05
CA GLU A 21 -18.78 28.67 -46.44
C GLU A 21 -18.06 28.00 -45.28
N LEU A 22 -17.43 28.80 -44.40
CA LEU A 22 -16.81 28.30 -43.17
C LEU A 22 -17.85 27.74 -42.19
N ASN A 23 -18.96 28.46 -42.01
CA ASN A 23 -20.06 27.99 -41.17
C ASN A 23 -20.67 26.67 -41.65
N ARG A 24 -20.73 26.42 -42.95
CA ARG A 24 -21.25 25.16 -43.53
C ARG A 24 -20.38 23.97 -43.20
N ILE A 25 -19.10 24.16 -42.93
CA ILE A 25 -18.17 23.10 -42.56
C ILE A 25 -17.95 23.05 -41.03
N GLY A 26 -18.74 23.79 -40.25
CA GLY A 26 -18.68 23.76 -38.76
C GLY A 26 -17.66 24.72 -38.14
N ILE A 27 -17.13 25.66 -38.92
CA ILE A 27 -16.19 26.70 -38.39
C ILE A 27 -16.96 28.02 -38.29
N ASN A 28 -17.16 28.47 -37.05
CA ASN A 28 -17.72 29.80 -36.78
C ASN A 28 -16.62 30.85 -36.76
N LEU A 29 -16.85 31.93 -37.47
CA LEU A 29 -15.92 33.05 -37.58
C LEU A 29 -16.56 34.27 -36.90
N ASP A 30 -15.86 34.76 -35.86
CA ASP A 30 -16.26 35.99 -35.15
C ASP A 30 -15.11 37.02 -35.23
N PHE A 31 -15.47 38.24 -35.66
CA PHE A 31 -14.51 39.34 -35.76
C PHE A 31 -14.74 40.34 -34.62
N ASP A 32 -13.81 40.37 -33.67
CA ASP A 32 -13.82 41.36 -32.62
C ASP A 32 -13.30 42.70 -33.15
N LYS A 33 -14.22 43.66 -33.23
CA LYS A 33 -13.93 45.00 -33.75
C LYS A 33 -13.12 45.87 -32.78
N LEU A 34 -13.08 45.52 -31.48
CA LEU A 34 -12.35 46.27 -30.45
C LEU A 34 -10.88 45.88 -30.48
N ASP A 35 -10.60 44.62 -30.56
CA ASP A 35 -9.24 44.08 -30.56
C ASP A 35 -8.69 43.84 -31.98
N LEU A 36 -9.49 44.10 -33.01
CA LEU A 36 -9.15 43.80 -34.41
C LEU A 36 -8.69 42.36 -34.62
N SER A 37 -9.26 41.44 -33.83
CA SER A 37 -8.91 40.03 -33.85
C SER A 37 -9.98 39.17 -34.54
N LEU A 38 -9.54 38.15 -35.27
CA LEU A 38 -10.41 37.20 -35.93
C LEU A 38 -10.41 35.89 -35.12
N ASN A 39 -11.54 35.61 -34.51
CA ASN A 39 -11.74 34.39 -33.73
C ASN A 39 -12.39 33.29 -34.57
N LEU A 40 -11.73 32.16 -34.66
CA LEU A 40 -12.25 30.97 -35.31
C LEU A 40 -12.62 29.96 -34.22
N SER A 41 -13.89 29.54 -34.18
CA SER A 41 -14.34 28.50 -33.24
C SER A 41 -14.96 27.33 -34.03
N LEU A 42 -14.73 26.14 -33.49
CA LEU A 42 -15.28 24.88 -33.99
C LEU A 42 -16.47 24.46 -33.14
N SER A 43 -17.42 23.73 -33.73
CA SER A 43 -18.45 23.06 -32.93
C SER A 43 -17.81 22.04 -31.98
N ARG A 44 -18.49 21.76 -30.88
CA ARG A 44 -18.00 20.79 -29.86
C ARG A 44 -17.68 19.43 -30.48
N ASP A 45 -18.48 18.98 -31.41
CA ASP A 45 -18.35 17.65 -32.03
C ASP A 45 -17.24 17.60 -33.09
N ASP A 46 -16.87 18.74 -33.67
CA ASP A 46 -15.82 18.86 -34.71
C ASP A 46 -14.43 19.16 -34.14
N ALA A 47 -14.31 19.43 -32.82
CA ALA A 47 -13.04 19.61 -32.17
C ALA A 47 -12.32 18.25 -32.01
N ARG A 48 -11.03 18.23 -32.33
CA ARG A 48 -10.20 17.05 -32.05
C ARG A 48 -10.17 16.80 -30.54
N GLN A 49 -10.49 15.60 -30.12
CA GLN A 49 -10.36 15.20 -28.72
C GLN A 49 -8.88 15.04 -28.39
N ASN A 50 -8.41 15.77 -27.38
CA ASN A 50 -7.11 15.59 -26.80
C ASN A 50 -7.28 14.77 -25.51
N GLN A 51 -6.49 13.74 -25.37
CA GLN A 51 -6.46 12.90 -24.18
C GLN A 51 -5.48 13.51 -23.18
N PHE A 52 -5.89 13.68 -21.96
CA PHE A 52 -5.06 14.10 -20.86
C PHE A 52 -5.17 13.08 -19.72
N SER A 53 -4.07 12.40 -19.45
CA SER A 53 -3.98 11.42 -18.37
C SER A 53 -3.27 12.03 -17.18
N PHE A 54 -3.82 11.83 -15.98
CA PHE A 54 -3.15 12.08 -14.71
C PHE A 54 -2.20 10.94 -14.31
N ASP A 55 -2.11 9.89 -15.14
CA ASP A 55 -1.16 8.82 -14.91
C ASP A 55 0.27 9.35 -15.07
N VAL A 56 1.05 9.21 -14.02
CA VAL A 56 2.48 9.48 -14.08
C VAL A 56 3.11 8.37 -14.95
N PRO A 57 3.79 8.71 -16.06
CA PRO A 57 4.46 7.68 -16.85
C PRO A 57 5.33 6.81 -15.97
N TYR A 58 5.19 5.49 -16.11
CA TYR A 58 6.03 4.57 -15.36
C TYR A 58 7.49 4.79 -15.73
N GLU A 59 8.27 5.24 -14.77
CA GLU A 59 9.71 5.31 -14.86
C GLU A 59 10.33 4.07 -14.21
N LYS A 60 11.22 3.40 -14.94
CA LYS A 60 11.95 2.26 -14.39
C LYS A 60 12.77 2.71 -13.19
N PRO A 61 12.57 2.13 -11.99
CA PRO A 61 13.30 2.54 -10.82
C PRO A 61 14.81 2.29 -10.97
N LEU A 62 15.60 3.24 -10.51
CA LEU A 62 17.04 3.09 -10.36
C LEU A 62 17.30 2.46 -8.99
N TYR A 63 17.62 1.18 -8.96
CA TYR A 63 17.89 0.46 -7.72
C TYR A 63 19.15 0.97 -7.05
N SER A 64 19.08 1.18 -5.75
CA SER A 64 20.23 1.52 -4.92
C SER A 64 21.14 0.30 -4.74
N GLU A 65 22.42 0.55 -4.53
CA GLU A 65 23.37 -0.49 -4.20
C GLU A 65 22.94 -1.21 -2.92
N ALA A 66 22.88 -2.53 -2.99
CA ALA A 66 22.50 -3.40 -1.90
C ALA A 66 23.66 -4.33 -1.54
N GLY A 67 23.68 -4.83 -0.30
CA GLY A 67 24.58 -5.92 0.06
C GLY A 67 24.38 -7.15 -0.84
N LEU A 68 25.45 -7.92 -1.02
CA LEU A 68 25.38 -9.19 -1.75
C LEU A 68 24.53 -10.22 -1.01
N PHE A 69 24.52 -10.14 0.31
CA PHE A 69 23.75 -10.98 1.21
C PHE A 69 22.99 -10.12 2.22
N SER A 70 21.71 -10.39 2.41
CA SER A 70 20.92 -9.82 3.49
C SER A 70 20.08 -10.89 4.18
N TRP A 71 19.92 -10.75 5.49
CA TRP A 71 19.20 -11.71 6.33
C TRP A 71 18.44 -10.99 7.44
N HIS A 72 17.13 -11.07 7.40
CA HIS A 72 16.20 -10.41 8.32
C HIS A 72 15.53 -11.46 9.18
N ASN A 73 15.61 -11.31 10.50
CA ASN A 73 15.08 -12.25 11.46
C ASN A 73 14.17 -11.55 12.45
N ILE A 74 13.05 -12.17 12.73
CA ILE A 74 12.06 -11.73 13.70
C ILE A 74 11.84 -12.86 14.69
N PHE A 75 11.88 -12.55 15.97
CA PHE A 75 11.55 -13.45 17.06
C PHE A 75 10.35 -12.91 17.80
N ASN A 76 9.26 -13.69 17.83
CA ASN A 76 8.06 -13.39 18.58
C ASN A 76 7.90 -14.41 19.70
N LEU A 77 7.73 -13.93 20.92
CA LEU A 77 7.27 -14.73 22.05
C LEU A 77 5.82 -14.31 22.34
N THR A 78 4.92 -15.26 22.32
CA THR A 78 3.53 -15.07 22.76
C THR A 78 3.29 -16.00 23.94
N THR A 79 2.66 -15.48 25.00
CA THR A 79 2.22 -16.27 26.15
C THR A 79 0.73 -16.01 26.36
N ASN A 80 0.00 -17.05 26.77
CA ASN A 80 -1.41 -16.93 27.09
C ASN A 80 -1.70 -17.76 28.33
N TYR A 81 -2.21 -17.12 29.38
CA TYR A 81 -2.67 -17.77 30.59
C TYR A 81 -4.19 -17.62 30.67
N ILE A 82 -4.87 -18.73 30.80
CA ILE A 82 -6.33 -18.77 30.97
C ILE A 82 -6.64 -19.44 32.29
N ASP A 83 -7.50 -18.79 33.06
CA ASP A 83 -8.03 -19.30 34.31
C ASP A 83 -9.58 -19.28 34.22
N SER A 84 -10.19 -20.44 34.29
CA SER A 84 -11.62 -20.62 34.09
C SER A 84 -12.19 -21.56 35.13
N GLU A 85 -13.37 -21.26 35.63
CA GLU A 85 -14.05 -22.13 36.60
C GLU A 85 -14.48 -23.49 36.01
N LEU A 86 -14.53 -23.62 34.70
CA LEU A 86 -14.92 -24.87 33.99
C LEU A 86 -13.74 -25.77 33.66
N ASP A 87 -12.50 -25.24 33.67
CA ASP A 87 -11.33 -26.00 33.28
C ASP A 87 -10.13 -25.66 34.17
N THR A 88 -9.10 -26.49 34.16
CA THR A 88 -7.85 -26.23 34.89
C THR A 88 -7.13 -25.03 34.26
N SER A 89 -6.54 -24.18 35.11
CA SER A 89 -5.71 -23.07 34.64
C SER A 89 -4.64 -23.55 33.69
N GLN A 90 -4.57 -22.95 32.50
CA GLN A 90 -3.64 -23.35 31.44
C GLN A 90 -2.72 -22.19 31.07
N LEU A 91 -1.43 -22.50 30.99
CA LEU A 91 -0.43 -21.58 30.43
C LEU A 91 0.04 -22.14 29.09
N ASP A 92 -0.26 -21.43 28.03
CA ASP A 92 0.26 -21.69 26.70
C ASP A 92 1.33 -20.65 26.31
N TRP A 93 2.30 -21.07 25.51
CA TRP A 93 3.31 -20.19 24.96
C TRP A 93 3.71 -20.62 23.56
N ARG A 94 4.12 -19.64 22.74
CA ARG A 94 4.62 -19.86 21.39
C ARG A 94 5.81 -18.96 21.12
N VAL A 95 6.91 -19.57 20.70
CA VAL A 95 8.05 -18.86 20.11
C VAL A 95 7.98 -19.03 18.61
N GLU A 96 8.06 -17.94 17.88
CA GLU A 96 8.08 -17.90 16.42
C GLU A 96 9.38 -17.24 15.96
N TRP A 97 10.10 -17.91 15.08
CA TRP A 97 11.22 -17.35 14.36
C TRP A 97 10.87 -17.25 12.89
N ILE A 98 10.80 -16.01 12.35
CA ILE A 98 10.58 -15.71 10.95
C ILE A 98 11.90 -15.26 10.35
N SER A 99 12.27 -15.83 9.21
CA SER A 99 13.53 -15.58 8.54
C SER A 99 13.31 -15.28 7.07
N ASN A 100 13.81 -14.12 6.61
CA ASN A 100 13.78 -13.71 5.23
C ASN A 100 15.19 -13.35 4.77
N GLY A 101 15.58 -13.76 3.58
CA GLY A 101 16.92 -13.47 3.06
C GLY A 101 16.93 -13.12 1.59
N ASN A 102 17.97 -12.40 1.17
CA ASN A 102 18.25 -12.13 -0.23
C ASN A 102 19.72 -12.37 -0.52
N ILE A 103 20.01 -12.96 -1.68
CA ILE A 103 21.35 -13.20 -2.19
C ILE A 103 21.43 -12.65 -3.60
N GLY A 104 22.28 -11.65 -3.84
CA GLY A 104 22.53 -11.08 -5.17
C GLY A 104 21.66 -9.88 -5.55
N GLY A 105 21.05 -9.18 -4.55
CA GLY A 105 20.36 -7.90 -4.75
C GLY A 105 18.97 -8.03 -5.37
N TYR A 106 18.47 -6.98 -6.04
CA TYR A 106 17.07 -6.85 -6.45
C TYR A 106 16.58 -7.90 -7.47
N GLN A 107 17.46 -8.54 -8.20
CA GLN A 107 17.17 -9.67 -9.11
C GLN A 107 17.66 -11.01 -8.55
N GLY A 108 18.16 -11.00 -7.33
CA GLY A 108 18.73 -12.15 -6.66
C GLY A 108 17.70 -13.17 -6.18
N LEU A 109 18.21 -14.18 -5.50
CA LEU A 109 17.40 -15.21 -4.85
C LEU A 109 16.87 -14.69 -3.51
N ASN A 110 15.57 -14.76 -3.32
CA ASN A 110 14.90 -14.49 -2.06
C ASN A 110 14.49 -15.80 -1.39
N LEU A 111 14.64 -15.85 -0.08
CA LEU A 111 14.31 -17.01 0.76
C LEU A 111 13.37 -16.57 1.87
N GLU A 112 12.36 -17.38 2.15
CA GLU A 112 11.45 -17.21 3.30
C GLU A 112 11.37 -18.52 4.05
N SER A 113 11.39 -18.44 5.37
CA SER A 113 11.14 -19.57 6.25
C SER A 113 10.63 -19.11 7.60
N SER A 114 9.90 -19.98 8.29
CA SER A 114 9.52 -19.78 9.68
C SER A 114 9.64 -21.09 10.48
N VAL A 115 9.89 -20.95 11.77
CA VAL A 115 9.98 -22.05 12.73
C VAL A 115 9.21 -21.66 13.97
N TYR A 116 8.46 -22.60 14.51
CA TYR A 116 7.64 -22.43 15.70
C TYR A 116 8.05 -23.43 16.78
N ALA A 117 8.00 -23.00 18.03
CA ALA A 117 8.11 -23.85 19.19
C ALA A 117 6.91 -23.59 20.11
N VAL A 118 6.24 -24.65 20.56
CA VAL A 118 5.04 -24.62 21.40
C VAL A 118 5.13 -25.73 22.45
N PRO A 119 4.35 -25.68 23.54
CA PRO A 119 4.17 -26.84 24.43
C PRO A 119 3.63 -28.05 23.65
N ASP A 120 4.10 -29.23 23.97
CA ASP A 120 3.55 -30.47 23.42
C ASP A 120 2.39 -30.97 24.29
N GLU A 121 1.16 -30.75 23.84
CA GLU A 121 -0.05 -31.17 24.52
C GLU A 121 -0.37 -32.65 24.34
N LEU A 122 0.20 -33.29 23.30
CA LEU A 122 -0.09 -34.68 22.94
C LEU A 122 0.86 -35.68 23.59
N ASN A 123 2.06 -35.24 23.98
CA ASN A 123 3.09 -36.10 24.52
C ASN A 123 3.59 -35.55 25.85
N LEU A 124 3.08 -36.10 26.96
CA LEU A 124 3.43 -35.68 28.33
C LEU A 124 4.91 -35.89 28.69
N ASP A 125 5.64 -36.68 27.92
CA ASP A 125 7.07 -36.92 28.10
C ASP A 125 7.96 -35.90 27.35
N GLU A 126 7.42 -35.17 26.35
CA GLU A 126 8.10 -34.10 25.62
C GLU A 126 7.55 -32.75 26.04
N SER A 127 8.43 -31.90 26.57
CA SER A 127 8.02 -30.57 27.07
C SER A 127 7.78 -29.52 25.97
N MET A 128 8.17 -29.79 24.72
CA MET A 128 8.13 -28.82 23.63
C MET A 128 8.10 -29.51 22.28
N LYS A 129 7.20 -29.06 21.39
CA LYS A 129 7.15 -29.44 19.97
C LYS A 129 7.70 -28.29 19.11
N ILE A 130 8.67 -28.61 18.23
CA ILE A 130 9.20 -27.67 17.24
C ILE A 130 8.70 -28.10 15.87
N TYR A 131 8.14 -27.14 15.11
CA TYR A 131 7.66 -27.38 13.76
C TYR A 131 8.00 -26.19 12.84
N ARG A 132 8.07 -26.44 11.53
CA ARG A 132 8.29 -25.41 10.53
C ARG A 132 6.99 -24.76 10.08
N GLY A 133 7.06 -23.53 9.64
CA GLY A 133 6.02 -22.91 8.78
C GLY A 133 6.35 -23.04 7.30
N ASP A 134 5.85 -22.11 6.51
CA ASP A 134 6.12 -22.07 5.07
C ASP A 134 7.61 -21.90 4.79
N ILE A 135 8.10 -22.64 3.79
CA ILE A 135 9.46 -22.50 3.26
C ILE A 135 9.35 -22.31 1.76
N ARG A 136 9.86 -21.19 1.26
CA ARG A 136 9.87 -20.91 -0.16
C ARG A 136 11.08 -20.11 -0.58
N ALA A 137 11.50 -20.35 -1.83
CA ALA A 137 12.54 -19.59 -2.50
C ALA A 137 11.96 -18.97 -3.77
N PHE A 138 12.31 -17.73 -4.09
CA PHE A 138 11.83 -17.09 -5.30
C PHE A 138 12.81 -16.08 -5.88
N VAL A 139 12.65 -15.82 -7.18
CA VAL A 139 13.37 -14.79 -7.90
C VAL A 139 12.40 -13.83 -8.57
N ASP A 140 12.70 -12.55 -8.46
CA ASP A 140 11.92 -11.46 -9.05
C ASP A 140 12.57 -10.96 -10.33
N ARG A 141 11.74 -10.64 -11.32
CA ARG A 141 12.13 -9.98 -12.57
C ARG A 141 11.30 -8.71 -12.75
N PRO A 142 11.65 -7.61 -12.07
CA PRO A 142 10.83 -6.39 -12.04
C PRO A 142 10.59 -5.78 -13.42
N GLU A 143 11.49 -5.97 -14.38
CA GLU A 143 11.28 -5.49 -15.75
C GLU A 143 10.04 -6.10 -16.43
N TYR A 144 9.72 -7.34 -16.10
CA TYR A 144 8.61 -8.11 -16.68
C TYR A 144 7.50 -8.39 -15.68
N PRO A 145 7.47 -7.71 -14.51
CA PRO A 145 6.87 -7.96 -13.21
C PRO A 145 6.53 -9.44 -12.93
N LEU A 146 7.53 -10.31 -13.11
CA LEU A 146 7.40 -11.76 -12.93
C LEU A 146 8.12 -12.23 -11.68
N ARG A 147 7.47 -13.16 -10.97
CA ARG A 147 8.06 -13.94 -9.87
C ARG A 147 8.02 -15.42 -10.22
N PHE A 148 9.12 -16.09 -9.97
CA PHE A 148 9.22 -17.55 -10.03
C PHE A 148 9.48 -18.06 -8.61
N THR A 149 8.61 -18.94 -8.11
CA THR A 149 8.68 -19.46 -6.75
C THR A 149 8.80 -20.98 -6.75
N ILE A 150 9.50 -21.53 -5.79
CA ILE A 150 9.56 -22.95 -5.44
C ILE A 150 9.40 -23.11 -3.93
N GLY A 151 8.63 -24.10 -3.49
CA GLY A 151 8.37 -24.42 -2.08
C GLY A 151 6.88 -24.43 -1.77
N ASP A 152 6.50 -23.94 -0.59
CA ASP A 152 5.11 -23.82 -0.17
C ASP A 152 4.48 -22.60 -0.87
N ILE A 153 3.55 -22.84 -1.78
CA ILE A 153 2.89 -21.83 -2.60
C ILE A 153 1.38 -21.88 -2.41
N THR A 154 0.73 -20.73 -2.49
CA THR A 154 -0.73 -20.62 -2.45
C THR A 154 -1.19 -19.96 -3.73
N PRO A 155 -1.83 -20.70 -4.66
CA PRO A 155 -2.35 -20.16 -5.90
C PRO A 155 -3.37 -19.05 -5.67
N TYR A 156 -3.32 -18.04 -6.53
CA TYR A 156 -4.34 -16.99 -6.55
C TYR A 156 -5.69 -17.56 -7.03
N SER A 157 -6.75 -17.30 -6.27
CA SER A 157 -8.12 -17.70 -6.61
C SER A 157 -8.69 -16.77 -7.69
N ALA A 158 -8.64 -17.19 -8.95
CA ALA A 158 -9.22 -16.47 -10.09
C ALA A 158 -10.53 -17.17 -10.53
N GLY A 159 -11.55 -16.37 -10.83
CA GLY A 159 -12.87 -16.94 -11.20
C GLY A 159 -13.50 -17.70 -10.05
N HIS A 160 -13.67 -19.00 -10.22
CA HIS A 160 -14.17 -19.95 -9.21
C HIS A 160 -13.09 -20.97 -8.81
N LEU A 161 -11.82 -20.70 -9.11
CA LEU A 161 -10.73 -21.60 -8.70
C LEU A 161 -10.48 -21.53 -7.19
N PRO A 162 -10.19 -22.64 -6.55
CA PRO A 162 -9.82 -22.66 -5.14
C PRO A 162 -8.43 -22.07 -4.90
N SER A 163 -8.16 -21.68 -3.65
CA SER A 163 -6.85 -21.27 -3.18
C SER A 163 -6.32 -22.32 -2.20
N THR A 164 -5.76 -23.41 -2.72
CA THR A 164 -5.24 -24.53 -1.93
C THR A 164 -3.73 -24.45 -1.86
N THR A 165 -3.14 -24.62 -0.67
CA THR A 165 -1.69 -24.62 -0.50
C THR A 165 -1.07 -25.84 -1.19
N LEU A 166 0.03 -25.59 -1.92
CA LEU A 166 0.75 -26.62 -2.68
C LEU A 166 2.24 -26.59 -2.29
N GLY A 167 2.83 -27.79 -2.20
CA GLY A 167 4.28 -27.93 -2.32
C GLY A 167 4.66 -28.01 -3.79
N GLY A 168 5.26 -26.97 -4.36
CA GLY A 168 5.46 -26.94 -5.80
C GLY A 168 6.22 -25.74 -6.35
N ILE A 169 5.86 -25.36 -7.58
CA ILE A 169 6.46 -24.25 -8.31
C ILE A 169 5.39 -23.31 -8.83
N SER A 170 5.66 -22.00 -8.88
CA SER A 170 4.80 -21.03 -9.53
C SER A 170 5.55 -20.04 -10.41
N MET A 171 4.83 -19.49 -11.38
CA MET A 171 5.20 -18.32 -12.15
C MET A 171 4.03 -17.34 -12.14
N GLU A 172 4.22 -16.15 -11.59
CA GLU A 172 3.17 -15.18 -11.39
C GLU A 172 3.57 -13.80 -11.90
N ARG A 173 2.62 -13.08 -12.48
CA ARG A 173 2.78 -11.67 -12.80
C ARG A 173 2.26 -10.83 -11.65
N LEU A 174 3.17 -10.11 -10.96
CA LEU A 174 2.88 -9.40 -9.72
C LEU A 174 3.11 -7.88 -9.89
N TRP A 175 2.22 -7.21 -10.62
CA TRP A 175 2.31 -5.77 -10.91
C TRP A 175 2.46 -4.93 -9.64
N ASN A 176 1.55 -5.09 -8.68
CA ASN A 176 1.51 -4.27 -7.47
C ASN A 176 2.74 -4.47 -6.57
N ARG A 177 3.44 -5.60 -6.68
CA ARG A 177 4.64 -5.88 -5.89
C ARG A 177 5.93 -5.46 -6.59
N LEU A 178 6.02 -5.70 -7.91
CA LEU A 178 7.26 -5.55 -8.68
C LEU A 178 7.33 -4.24 -9.47
N GLN A 179 6.19 -3.62 -9.76
CA GLN A 179 6.08 -2.29 -10.35
C GLN A 179 4.96 -1.50 -9.63
N PRO A 180 5.09 -1.22 -8.32
CA PRO A 180 4.00 -0.66 -7.50
C PRO A 180 3.52 0.73 -7.96
N THR A 181 4.37 1.49 -8.64
CA THR A 181 4.02 2.82 -9.17
C THR A 181 3.33 2.78 -10.53
N ARG A 182 3.22 1.59 -11.14
CA ARG A 182 2.61 1.45 -12.46
C ARG A 182 1.11 1.27 -12.37
N ASN A 183 0.37 2.19 -12.93
CA ASN A 183 -1.09 2.09 -13.01
C ASN A 183 -1.51 1.19 -14.18
N ILE A 184 -1.99 0.00 -13.85
CA ILE A 184 -2.46 -1.02 -14.81
C ILE A 184 -3.99 -1.16 -14.82
N LYS A 185 -4.69 -0.46 -13.94
CA LYS A 185 -6.14 -0.56 -13.78
C LYS A 185 -6.85 0.55 -14.55
N SER A 186 -7.98 0.23 -15.13
CA SER A 186 -8.78 1.21 -15.86
C SER A 186 -9.76 1.91 -14.93
N GLY A 187 -9.67 3.24 -14.86
CA GLY A 187 -10.55 4.09 -14.04
C GLY A 187 -11.71 4.73 -14.82
N GLY A 188 -11.74 4.59 -16.16
CA GLY A 188 -12.66 5.33 -17.01
C GLY A 188 -12.17 6.76 -17.34
N SER A 189 -12.95 7.51 -18.08
CA SER A 189 -12.61 8.85 -18.56
C SER A 189 -13.77 9.83 -18.49
N GLN A 190 -13.47 11.11 -18.30
CA GLN A 190 -14.43 12.21 -18.33
C GLN A 190 -14.09 13.21 -19.43
N ASP A 191 -15.03 13.46 -20.32
CA ASP A 191 -14.87 14.44 -21.38
C ASP A 191 -15.25 15.85 -20.92
N ILE A 192 -14.37 16.82 -21.18
CA ILE A 192 -14.61 18.24 -20.96
C ILE A 192 -14.36 19.05 -22.24
N TYR A 193 -15.04 20.16 -22.38
CA TYR A 193 -14.82 21.10 -23.46
C TYR A 193 -14.54 22.50 -22.94
N LEU A 194 -13.35 23.01 -23.26
CA LEU A 194 -12.90 24.33 -22.86
C LEU A 194 -13.04 25.31 -24.02
N VAL A 195 -13.86 26.34 -23.84
CA VAL A 195 -14.05 27.40 -24.85
C VAL A 195 -12.90 28.41 -24.89
N GLU A 196 -12.18 28.53 -23.82
CA GLU A 196 -10.98 29.39 -23.66
C GLU A 196 -9.96 28.70 -22.77
N SER A 197 -8.74 29.22 -22.70
CA SER A 197 -7.70 28.69 -21.82
C SER A 197 -8.17 28.71 -20.37
N ALA A 198 -7.99 27.61 -19.68
CA ALA A 198 -8.46 27.42 -18.31
C ALA A 198 -7.45 26.64 -17.47
N THR A 199 -7.52 26.85 -16.14
CA THR A 199 -6.91 25.97 -15.16
C THR A 199 -8.01 25.06 -14.61
N VAL A 200 -7.82 23.75 -14.78
CA VAL A 200 -8.72 22.71 -14.31
C VAL A 200 -8.14 22.11 -13.03
N GLY A 201 -8.76 22.42 -11.89
CA GLY A 201 -8.43 21.79 -10.59
C GLY A 201 -9.25 20.52 -10.41
N VAL A 202 -8.62 19.44 -9.98
CA VAL A 202 -9.24 18.14 -9.77
C VAL A 202 -9.30 17.85 -8.27
N TYR A 203 -10.49 17.53 -7.79
CA TYR A 203 -10.76 17.07 -6.43
C TYR A 203 -11.36 15.68 -6.49
N ILE A 204 -10.88 14.78 -5.64
CA ILE A 204 -11.34 13.39 -5.54
C ILE A 204 -11.78 13.15 -4.09
N ASN A 205 -13.03 12.76 -3.88
CA ASN A 205 -13.63 12.55 -2.57
C ASN A 205 -13.41 13.76 -1.62
N GLY A 206 -13.55 14.98 -2.16
CA GLY A 206 -13.37 16.23 -1.43
C GLY A 206 -11.91 16.67 -1.24
N THR A 207 -10.92 15.84 -1.58
CA THR A 207 -9.50 16.15 -1.44
C THR A 207 -8.94 16.70 -2.74
N PHE A 208 -8.23 17.84 -2.68
CA PHE A 208 -7.54 18.40 -3.84
C PHE A 208 -6.40 17.47 -4.27
N TYR A 209 -6.43 17.05 -5.54
CA TYR A 209 -5.42 16.17 -6.13
C TYR A 209 -4.37 16.92 -6.93
N GLY A 210 -4.78 17.90 -7.73
CA GLY A 210 -3.87 18.67 -8.56
C GLY A 210 -4.62 19.62 -9.50
N ASP A 211 -3.88 20.49 -10.17
CA ASP A 211 -4.41 21.35 -11.21
C ASP A 211 -3.58 21.29 -12.49
N ILE A 212 -4.24 21.56 -13.62
CA ILE A 212 -3.62 21.58 -14.93
C ILE A 212 -4.12 22.76 -15.75
N ARG A 213 -3.20 23.40 -16.46
CA ARG A 213 -3.54 24.49 -17.38
C ARG A 213 -3.67 23.95 -18.80
N LEU A 214 -4.87 24.11 -19.38
CA LEU A 214 -5.21 23.59 -20.68
C LEU A 214 -5.63 24.75 -21.62
N PRO A 215 -5.19 24.76 -22.90
CA PRO A 215 -5.70 25.65 -23.92
C PRO A 215 -7.15 25.31 -24.31
N PRO A 216 -7.84 26.13 -25.12
CA PRO A 216 -9.16 25.81 -25.63
C PRO A 216 -9.16 24.48 -26.39
N GLY A 217 -10.19 23.64 -26.19
CA GLY A 217 -10.28 22.36 -26.85
C GLY A 217 -11.18 21.35 -26.14
N ARG A 218 -11.30 20.17 -26.75
CA ARG A 218 -11.95 19.01 -26.16
C ARG A 218 -10.90 18.10 -25.53
N TYR A 219 -11.13 17.72 -24.28
CA TYR A 219 -10.21 16.89 -23.50
C TYR A 219 -10.96 15.71 -22.90
N SER A 220 -10.30 14.55 -22.87
CA SER A 220 -10.65 13.42 -22.04
C SER A 220 -9.70 13.40 -20.86
N ILE A 221 -10.24 13.45 -19.66
CA ILE A 221 -9.47 13.35 -18.40
C ILE A 221 -9.55 11.89 -17.95
N ASP A 222 -8.40 11.22 -17.93
CA ASP A 222 -8.26 9.81 -17.68
C ASP A 222 -7.34 9.56 -16.45
N ASP A 223 -7.36 8.31 -15.97
CA ASP A 223 -6.38 7.79 -15.01
C ASP A 223 -6.31 8.53 -13.69
N LEU A 224 -7.43 8.99 -13.19
CA LEU A 224 -7.51 9.54 -11.85
C LEU A 224 -7.19 8.46 -10.81
N PRO A 225 -6.51 8.79 -9.69
CA PRO A 225 -6.15 7.84 -8.63
C PRO A 225 -7.36 7.50 -7.76
N LEU A 226 -8.28 6.74 -8.30
CA LEU A 226 -9.54 6.39 -7.69
C LEU A 226 -9.37 5.24 -6.67
N ARG A 227 -10.17 5.25 -5.60
CA ARG A 227 -10.33 4.12 -4.68
C ARG A 227 -11.30 3.12 -5.28
N GLN A 228 -11.16 1.84 -4.89
CA GLN A 228 -12.14 0.83 -5.28
C GLN A 228 -13.54 1.21 -4.79
N GLY A 229 -14.53 1.12 -5.66
CA GLY A 229 -15.90 1.54 -5.42
C GLY A 229 -16.17 2.95 -5.94
N ASP A 230 -17.08 3.63 -5.28
CA ASP A 230 -17.54 4.95 -5.71
C ASP A 230 -16.55 6.04 -5.37
N ASN A 231 -16.35 6.97 -6.29
CA ASN A 231 -15.51 8.14 -6.14
C ASN A 231 -16.25 9.37 -6.62
N ASP A 232 -16.31 10.40 -5.79
CA ASP A 232 -16.84 11.70 -6.15
C ASP A 232 -15.72 12.59 -6.72
N ILE A 233 -15.91 13.07 -7.93
CA ILE A 233 -14.93 13.89 -8.63
C ILE A 233 -15.53 15.27 -8.92
N LEU A 234 -14.79 16.31 -8.55
CA LEU A 234 -15.09 17.69 -8.85
C LEU A 234 -13.96 18.27 -9.75
N LEU A 235 -14.31 18.71 -10.92
CA LEU A 235 -13.45 19.51 -11.79
C LEU A 235 -13.81 20.99 -11.62
N SER A 236 -12.94 21.76 -11.01
CA SER A 236 -13.07 23.20 -10.85
C SER A 236 -12.33 23.92 -11.97
N ILE A 237 -13.07 24.43 -12.96
CA ILE A 237 -12.53 25.05 -14.15
C ILE A 237 -12.50 26.56 -13.95
N ARG A 238 -11.32 27.14 -13.98
CA ARG A 238 -11.09 28.59 -13.91
C ARG A 238 -10.58 29.09 -15.26
N TYR A 239 -11.43 29.75 -16.00
CA TYR A 239 -11.10 30.32 -17.29
C TYR A 239 -10.22 31.58 -17.18
N GLN A 240 -9.48 31.90 -18.23
CA GLN A 240 -8.61 33.07 -18.26
C GLN A 240 -9.41 34.39 -18.15
N SER A 241 -10.65 34.44 -18.64
CA SER A 241 -11.62 35.53 -18.48
C SER A 241 -12.07 35.77 -17.03
N GLY A 242 -11.73 34.88 -16.10
CA GLY A 242 -12.20 34.90 -14.70
C GLY A 242 -13.52 34.14 -14.47
N ARG A 243 -14.15 33.64 -15.54
CA ARG A 243 -15.31 32.74 -15.43
C ARG A 243 -14.92 31.46 -14.69
N ARG A 244 -15.84 30.94 -13.88
CA ARG A 244 -15.68 29.67 -13.19
C ARG A 244 -16.79 28.72 -13.59
N GLU A 245 -16.44 27.45 -13.73
CA GLU A 245 -17.36 26.36 -14.02
C GLU A 245 -16.95 25.16 -13.15
N GLU A 246 -17.92 24.46 -12.61
CA GLU A 246 -17.69 23.26 -11.82
C GLU A 246 -18.44 22.10 -12.47
N ILE A 247 -17.71 21.02 -12.73
CA ILE A 247 -18.26 19.77 -13.25
C ILE A 247 -18.08 18.73 -12.18
N THR A 248 -19.19 18.21 -11.67
CA THR A 248 -19.20 17.15 -10.67
C THR A 248 -19.74 15.88 -11.29
N TYR A 249 -19.08 14.77 -11.02
CA TYR A 249 -19.54 13.45 -11.42
C TYR A 249 -19.01 12.40 -10.45
N SER A 250 -19.73 11.28 -10.34
CA SER A 250 -19.28 10.13 -9.58
C SER A 250 -18.75 9.07 -10.53
N GLN A 251 -17.68 8.42 -10.15
CA GLN A 251 -17.04 7.39 -10.96
C GLN A 251 -16.77 6.14 -10.13
N PHE A 252 -17.28 4.99 -10.60
CA PHE A 252 -17.02 3.70 -9.99
C PHE A 252 -15.72 3.12 -10.53
N PHE A 253 -14.79 2.81 -9.61
CA PHE A 253 -13.52 2.18 -9.95
C PHE A 253 -13.54 0.69 -9.61
N ASN A 254 -13.29 -0.16 -10.62
CA ASN A 254 -13.20 -1.60 -10.46
C ASN A 254 -11.76 -2.08 -10.62
N THR A 255 -11.18 -2.60 -9.55
CA THR A 255 -9.81 -3.12 -9.54
C THR A 255 -9.62 -4.37 -10.41
N ARG A 256 -10.68 -4.98 -10.92
CA ARG A 256 -10.62 -6.13 -11.85
C ARG A 256 -10.42 -5.72 -13.31
N LEU A 257 -10.75 -4.45 -13.69
CA LEU A 257 -10.55 -3.98 -15.06
C LEU A 257 -9.09 -3.63 -15.31
N LEU A 258 -8.51 -4.24 -16.33
CA LEU A 258 -7.16 -3.95 -16.79
C LEU A 258 -7.18 -2.94 -17.93
N LYS A 259 -6.23 -2.01 -17.94
CA LYS A 259 -6.01 -1.13 -19.10
C LYS A 259 -5.70 -1.97 -20.34
N LYS A 260 -6.03 -1.42 -21.52
CA LYS A 260 -5.76 -2.05 -22.80
C LYS A 260 -4.32 -2.51 -22.95
N GLY A 261 -4.13 -3.79 -23.32
CA GLY A 261 -2.82 -4.38 -23.56
C GLY A 261 -2.12 -4.91 -22.31
N PHE A 262 -2.65 -4.68 -21.13
CA PHE A 262 -2.12 -5.29 -19.90
C PHE A 262 -2.70 -6.67 -19.69
N SER A 263 -1.89 -7.55 -19.11
CA SER A 263 -2.33 -8.88 -18.70
C SER A 263 -1.87 -9.19 -17.30
N ASP A 264 -2.65 -10.01 -16.60
CA ASP A 264 -2.35 -10.58 -15.30
C ASP A 264 -2.48 -12.10 -15.39
N TYR A 265 -1.55 -12.87 -14.83
CA TYR A 265 -1.59 -14.33 -14.93
C TYR A 265 -0.74 -15.00 -13.86
N GLY A 266 -1.11 -16.25 -13.56
CA GLY A 266 -0.36 -17.15 -12.73
C GLY A 266 -0.45 -18.59 -13.24
N ILE A 267 0.65 -19.32 -13.07
CA ILE A 267 0.75 -20.75 -13.37
C ILE A 267 1.36 -21.41 -12.14
N TYR A 268 0.71 -22.46 -11.68
CA TYR A 268 1.08 -23.19 -10.47
C TYR A 268 1.07 -24.69 -10.75
N ALA A 269 2.03 -25.39 -10.21
CA ALA A 269 2.09 -26.84 -10.29
C ALA A 269 2.73 -27.41 -9.02
N GLY A 270 2.11 -28.41 -8.44
CA GLY A 270 2.60 -29.01 -7.21
C GLY A 270 1.72 -30.17 -6.73
N VAL A 271 1.94 -30.53 -5.50
CA VAL A 271 1.13 -31.51 -4.77
C VAL A 271 0.41 -30.81 -3.63
N ILE A 272 -0.77 -31.31 -3.23
CA ILE A 272 -1.51 -30.72 -2.12
C ILE A 272 -0.66 -30.75 -0.86
N SER A 273 -0.61 -29.63 -0.17
CA SER A 273 0.06 -29.46 1.11
C SER A 273 -0.98 -29.17 2.18
N GLU A 274 -1.03 -29.99 3.21
CA GLU A 274 -1.88 -29.82 4.37
C GLU A 274 -1.03 -29.73 5.63
N VAL A 275 -1.54 -29.02 6.63
CA VAL A 275 -0.92 -28.99 7.96
C VAL A 275 -1.75 -29.86 8.88
N VAL A 276 -1.26 -31.06 9.16
CA VAL A 276 -1.90 -32.02 10.07
C VAL A 276 -1.07 -32.07 11.35
N GLU A 277 -1.69 -31.84 12.51
CA GLU A 277 -1.04 -31.83 13.82
C GLU A 277 0.23 -30.95 13.86
N ARG A 278 0.20 -29.77 13.20
CA ARG A 278 1.32 -28.83 13.07
C ARG A 278 2.47 -29.30 12.17
N GLU A 279 2.30 -30.40 11.44
CA GLU A 279 3.29 -30.92 10.48
C GLU A 279 2.80 -30.74 9.04
N TYR A 280 3.70 -30.34 8.15
CA TYR A 280 3.39 -30.26 6.72
C TYR A 280 3.41 -31.66 6.12
N SER A 281 2.28 -32.06 5.58
CA SER A 281 2.10 -33.28 4.82
C SER A 281 1.95 -32.93 3.34
N TYR A 282 2.71 -33.60 2.48
CA TYR A 282 2.64 -33.44 1.05
C TYR A 282 2.08 -34.72 0.44
N ASP A 283 0.85 -34.64 -0.07
CA ASP A 283 0.23 -35.77 -0.72
C ASP A 283 0.72 -35.89 -2.18
N THR A 284 1.73 -36.72 -2.40
CA THR A 284 2.35 -36.93 -3.72
C THR A 284 1.42 -37.56 -4.73
N ASP A 285 0.33 -38.19 -4.28
CA ASP A 285 -0.65 -38.82 -5.14
C ASP A 285 -1.70 -37.82 -5.64
N GLN A 286 -1.76 -36.61 -5.01
CA GLN A 286 -2.66 -35.54 -5.36
C GLN A 286 -1.92 -34.38 -6.04
N THR A 287 -1.70 -34.52 -7.33
CA THR A 287 -1.04 -33.50 -8.15
C THR A 287 -2.04 -32.46 -8.63
N VAL A 288 -1.72 -31.18 -8.44
CA VAL A 288 -2.52 -30.03 -8.88
C VAL A 288 -1.74 -29.18 -9.87
N GLY A 289 -2.39 -28.86 -10.99
CA GLY A 289 -1.97 -27.80 -11.90
C GLY A 289 -3.05 -26.73 -11.97
N GLN A 290 -2.71 -25.46 -11.71
CA GLN A 290 -3.65 -24.34 -11.77
C GLN A 290 -3.10 -23.22 -12.60
N LEU A 291 -3.96 -22.56 -13.38
CA LEU A 291 -3.59 -21.40 -14.18
C LEU A 291 -4.74 -20.39 -14.25
N TYR A 292 -4.38 -19.12 -14.37
CA TYR A 292 -5.29 -18.07 -14.80
C TYR A 292 -4.57 -17.10 -15.73
N TYR A 293 -5.35 -16.42 -16.59
CA TYR A 293 -4.88 -15.40 -17.50
C TYR A 293 -5.97 -14.37 -17.75
N ASP A 294 -5.77 -13.14 -17.30
CA ASP A 294 -6.66 -11.99 -17.54
C ASP A 294 -5.97 -11.01 -18.49
N TYR A 295 -6.74 -10.45 -19.45
CA TYR A 295 -6.23 -9.52 -20.45
C TYR A 295 -7.19 -8.36 -20.70
N GLY A 296 -6.67 -7.13 -20.59
CA GLY A 296 -7.39 -5.91 -20.96
C GLY A 296 -7.45 -5.75 -22.49
N LEU A 297 -8.59 -6.12 -23.08
CA LEU A 297 -8.82 -6.02 -24.53
C LEU A 297 -9.03 -4.57 -24.96
N THR A 298 -9.76 -3.82 -24.15
CA THR A 298 -9.92 -2.36 -24.22
C THR A 298 -9.87 -1.82 -22.79
N ASP A 299 -9.85 -0.50 -22.62
CA ASP A 299 -9.91 0.11 -21.27
C ASP A 299 -11.24 -0.13 -20.56
N SER A 300 -12.28 -0.58 -21.27
CA SER A 300 -13.59 -0.94 -20.71
C SER A 300 -13.91 -2.43 -20.77
N LEU A 301 -12.99 -3.28 -21.24
CA LEU A 301 -13.25 -4.71 -21.42
C LEU A 301 -12.02 -5.54 -21.04
N THR A 302 -12.17 -6.34 -20.00
CA THR A 302 -11.20 -7.37 -19.60
C THR A 302 -11.81 -8.75 -19.79
N ILE A 303 -11.05 -9.65 -20.38
CA ILE A 303 -11.41 -11.06 -20.55
C ILE A 303 -10.43 -11.94 -19.78
N GLY A 304 -10.91 -13.03 -19.22
CA GLY A 304 -10.09 -13.96 -18.46
C GLY A 304 -10.41 -15.42 -18.73
N LEU A 305 -9.40 -16.26 -18.61
CA LEU A 305 -9.50 -17.71 -18.67
C LEU A 305 -8.84 -18.29 -17.42
N ASN A 306 -9.40 -19.32 -16.86
CA ASN A 306 -8.83 -20.01 -15.72
C ASN A 306 -9.08 -21.52 -15.79
N GLY A 307 -8.24 -22.30 -15.12
CA GLY A 307 -8.36 -23.73 -15.10
C GLY A 307 -7.57 -24.39 -13.99
N LEU A 308 -8.06 -25.53 -13.55
CA LEU A 308 -7.42 -26.42 -12.58
C LEU A 308 -7.48 -27.84 -13.11
N TYR A 309 -6.38 -28.53 -12.99
CA TYR A 309 -6.25 -29.95 -13.23
C TYR A 309 -5.90 -30.69 -11.95
N HIS A 310 -6.62 -31.74 -11.66
CA HIS A 310 -6.33 -32.70 -10.61
C HIS A 310 -6.68 -34.10 -11.10
N ASN A 311 -6.06 -35.14 -10.53
CA ASN A 311 -6.35 -36.56 -10.93
C ASN A 311 -7.79 -36.96 -10.68
N LEU A 312 -8.50 -36.35 -9.72
CA LEU A 312 -9.92 -36.63 -9.42
C LEU A 312 -10.90 -35.71 -10.17
N GLY A 313 -10.39 -34.70 -10.92
CA GLY A 313 -11.28 -33.82 -11.68
C GLY A 313 -10.60 -32.57 -12.22
N GLN A 314 -11.35 -31.80 -12.99
CA GLN A 314 -10.87 -30.62 -13.68
C GLN A 314 -11.87 -29.48 -13.57
N ILE A 315 -11.37 -28.25 -13.49
CA ILE A 315 -12.17 -27.03 -13.57
C ILE A 315 -11.68 -26.22 -14.76
N ALA A 316 -12.61 -25.77 -15.61
CA ALA A 316 -12.32 -24.84 -16.68
C ALA A 316 -13.31 -23.66 -16.60
N GLY A 317 -12.79 -22.44 -16.60
CA GLY A 317 -13.62 -21.27 -16.42
C GLY A 317 -13.18 -20.10 -17.30
N PHE A 318 -14.10 -19.15 -17.44
CA PHE A 318 -13.84 -17.88 -18.07
C PHE A 318 -14.45 -16.72 -17.27
N SER A 319 -13.91 -15.53 -17.46
CA SER A 319 -14.38 -14.29 -16.86
C SER A 319 -14.47 -13.18 -17.90
N LEU A 320 -15.43 -12.28 -17.71
CA LEU A 320 -15.63 -11.10 -18.50
C LEU A 320 -15.92 -9.92 -17.57
N GLY A 321 -15.13 -8.86 -17.68
CA GLY A 321 -15.35 -7.61 -16.99
C GLY A 321 -15.62 -6.49 -17.98
N ILE A 322 -16.76 -5.80 -17.83
CA ILE A 322 -17.14 -4.66 -18.64
C ILE A 322 -17.32 -3.46 -17.71
N GLY A 323 -16.64 -2.35 -18.00
CA GLY A 323 -16.75 -1.11 -17.24
C GLY A 323 -17.09 0.06 -18.14
N THR A 324 -18.00 0.90 -17.65
CA THR A 324 -18.25 2.25 -18.16
C THR A 324 -17.97 3.24 -17.02
N GLY A 325 -18.01 4.55 -17.25
CA GLY A 325 -17.76 5.52 -16.18
C GLY A 325 -18.61 5.29 -14.93
N ASP A 326 -19.87 4.89 -15.07
CA ASP A 326 -20.85 4.80 -13.99
C ASP A 326 -21.23 3.36 -13.61
N SER A 327 -20.84 2.36 -14.42
CA SER A 327 -21.34 0.99 -14.25
C SER A 327 -20.26 -0.05 -14.50
N ASN A 328 -20.36 -1.17 -13.76
CA ASN A 328 -19.55 -2.36 -13.96
C ASN A 328 -20.42 -3.60 -14.05
N ILE A 329 -20.07 -4.47 -14.98
CA ILE A 329 -20.65 -5.80 -15.14
C ILE A 329 -19.52 -6.81 -15.08
N GLY A 330 -19.60 -7.78 -14.18
CA GLY A 330 -18.73 -8.93 -14.09
C GLY A 330 -19.51 -10.20 -14.43
N PHE A 331 -18.95 -11.03 -15.26
CA PHE A 331 -19.46 -12.38 -15.52
C PHE A 331 -18.33 -13.40 -15.29
N ARG A 332 -18.64 -14.49 -14.60
CA ARG A 332 -17.76 -15.63 -14.38
C ARG A 332 -18.53 -16.91 -14.59
N GLY A 333 -17.95 -17.85 -15.31
CA GLY A 333 -18.54 -19.16 -15.52
C GLY A 333 -17.48 -20.23 -15.44
N SER A 334 -17.76 -21.31 -14.75
CA SER A 334 -16.88 -22.47 -14.65
C SER A 334 -17.67 -23.76 -14.80
N ILE A 335 -17.07 -24.72 -15.48
CA ILE A 335 -17.55 -26.09 -15.58
C ILE A 335 -16.55 -26.98 -14.84
N LEU A 336 -17.10 -27.97 -14.15
CA LEU A 336 -16.36 -28.94 -13.36
C LEU A 336 -16.63 -30.33 -13.92
N SER A 337 -15.58 -31.12 -14.02
CA SER A 337 -15.68 -32.55 -14.33
C SER A 337 -14.93 -33.29 -13.24
N TYR A 338 -15.55 -34.28 -12.63
CA TYR A 338 -14.92 -35.10 -11.59
C TYR A 338 -15.37 -36.55 -11.69
N SER A 339 -14.51 -37.42 -11.21
CA SER A 339 -14.70 -38.86 -11.26
C SER A 339 -15.00 -39.35 -9.86
N GLU A 340 -16.23 -39.81 -9.62
CA GLU A 340 -16.67 -40.36 -8.32
C GLU A 340 -16.27 -41.81 -8.13
N SER A 341 -16.15 -42.55 -9.22
CA SER A 341 -15.65 -43.93 -9.28
C SER A 341 -15.18 -44.25 -10.68
N GLN A 342 -14.51 -45.37 -10.88
CA GLN A 342 -14.04 -45.79 -12.22
C GLN A 342 -15.15 -45.95 -13.28
N GLU A 343 -16.42 -45.74 -12.95
CA GLU A 343 -17.57 -46.01 -13.81
C GLU A 343 -18.47 -44.82 -14.14
N SER A 344 -18.31 -43.61 -13.49
CA SER A 344 -19.15 -42.45 -13.80
C SER A 344 -18.41 -41.14 -13.65
N ASP A 345 -18.38 -40.34 -14.73
CA ASP A 345 -17.95 -38.96 -14.70
C ASP A 345 -19.16 -38.06 -14.37
N SER A 346 -19.03 -37.21 -13.36
CA SER A 346 -20.05 -36.24 -13.00
C SER A 346 -19.64 -34.84 -13.50
N PHE A 347 -20.63 -34.02 -13.84
CA PHE A 347 -20.45 -32.66 -14.30
C PHE A 347 -21.21 -31.67 -13.44
N GLY A 348 -20.49 -30.65 -12.98
CA GLY A 348 -21.09 -29.51 -12.31
C GLY A 348 -20.79 -28.19 -13.05
N TYR A 349 -21.51 -27.17 -12.68
CA TYR A 349 -21.22 -25.81 -13.15
C TYR A 349 -21.47 -24.78 -12.04
N ILE A 350 -20.82 -23.63 -12.19
CA ILE A 350 -21.13 -22.42 -11.45
C ILE A 350 -21.03 -21.22 -12.41
N ALA A 351 -22.02 -20.35 -12.35
CA ALA A 351 -22.05 -19.12 -13.13
C ALA A 351 -22.49 -17.95 -12.25
N SER A 352 -21.71 -16.89 -12.25
CA SER A 352 -21.97 -15.67 -11.46
C SER A 352 -22.03 -14.46 -12.37
N ILE A 353 -22.96 -13.55 -12.09
CA ILE A 353 -23.03 -12.22 -12.68
C ILE A 353 -23.07 -11.19 -11.57
N ASP A 354 -22.18 -10.21 -11.64
CA ASP A 354 -22.11 -9.07 -10.73
C ASP A 354 -22.41 -7.79 -11.51
N PHE A 355 -23.27 -6.96 -10.99
CA PHE A 355 -23.57 -5.64 -11.54
C PHE A 355 -23.48 -4.58 -10.46
N SER A 356 -22.84 -3.46 -10.75
CA SER A 356 -22.82 -2.28 -9.89
C SER A 356 -22.92 -1.01 -10.74
N THR A 357 -23.68 -0.05 -10.25
CA THR A 357 -23.86 1.24 -10.93
C THR A 357 -24.17 2.36 -9.96
N ILE A 358 -23.80 3.57 -10.35
CA ILE A 358 -24.24 4.82 -9.74
C ILE A 358 -25.42 5.32 -10.54
N LEU A 359 -26.63 5.33 -9.94
CA LEU A 359 -27.87 5.71 -10.66
C LEU A 359 -27.98 7.22 -10.84
N TRP A 360 -27.55 8.01 -9.87
CA TRP A 360 -27.38 9.46 -9.95
C TRP A 360 -26.40 9.88 -8.87
N GLY A 361 -25.49 10.75 -9.23
CA GLY A 361 -24.49 11.26 -8.32
C GLY A 361 -24.40 12.77 -8.45
N ASN A 362 -24.48 13.48 -7.34
CA ASN A 362 -24.20 14.90 -7.25
C ASN A 362 -23.46 15.14 -5.94
N LEU A 363 -22.29 15.73 -6.00
CA LEU A 363 -21.45 16.03 -4.82
C LEU A 363 -22.16 16.80 -3.72
N ASN A 364 -23.29 17.44 -4.03
CA ASN A 364 -23.90 18.40 -3.12
C ASN A 364 -25.08 17.87 -2.31
N SER A 365 -25.66 16.68 -2.57
CA SER A 365 -26.80 16.25 -1.77
C SER A 365 -27.25 14.79 -1.86
N SER A 366 -27.11 14.09 -2.97
CA SER A 366 -27.62 12.71 -3.06
C SER A 366 -26.87 11.88 -4.07
N SER A 367 -26.48 10.68 -3.66
CA SER A 367 -25.94 9.64 -4.55
C SER A 367 -26.73 8.36 -4.33
N ALA A 368 -26.89 7.56 -5.36
CA ALA A 368 -27.56 6.29 -5.28
C ALA A 368 -26.70 5.19 -5.90
N ASN A 369 -26.26 4.26 -5.08
CA ASN A 369 -25.45 3.13 -5.48
C ASN A 369 -26.32 1.89 -5.51
N PHE A 370 -26.31 1.20 -6.63
CA PHE A 370 -27.00 -0.07 -6.83
C PHE A 370 -25.99 -1.18 -7.09
N ARG A 371 -26.13 -2.30 -6.39
CA ARG A 371 -25.35 -3.52 -6.61
C ARG A 371 -26.27 -4.71 -6.66
N SER A 372 -25.99 -5.63 -7.56
CA SER A 372 -26.62 -6.92 -7.60
C SER A 372 -25.61 -8.00 -7.95
N SER A 373 -25.75 -9.16 -7.35
CA SER A 373 -25.02 -10.35 -7.72
C SER A 373 -26.02 -11.52 -7.83
N PHE A 374 -25.79 -12.36 -8.79
CA PHE A 374 -26.53 -13.59 -8.96
C PHE A 374 -25.57 -14.72 -9.30
N GLU A 375 -25.72 -15.82 -8.63
CA GLU A 375 -24.94 -17.04 -8.81
C GLU A 375 -25.84 -18.23 -8.93
N SER A 376 -25.59 -19.08 -9.91
CA SER A 376 -26.28 -20.36 -10.11
C SER A 376 -25.25 -21.47 -10.17
N PHE A 377 -25.47 -22.51 -9.42
CA PHE A 377 -24.57 -23.63 -9.33
C PHE A 377 -25.35 -24.95 -9.31
N TYR A 378 -24.75 -25.95 -9.93
CA TYR A 378 -25.30 -27.30 -9.99
C TYR A 378 -24.17 -28.30 -9.80
N ASP A 379 -24.36 -29.23 -8.88
CA ASP A 379 -23.39 -30.26 -8.55
C ASP A 379 -21.98 -29.66 -8.39
N TYR A 380 -21.96 -28.51 -7.67
CA TYR A 380 -20.75 -27.70 -7.51
C TYR A 380 -19.94 -28.18 -6.33
N ARG A 381 -18.67 -28.38 -6.57
CA ARG A 381 -17.63 -28.65 -5.55
C ARG A 381 -16.58 -27.54 -5.62
N SER A 382 -16.19 -27.02 -4.48
CA SER A 382 -15.14 -25.98 -4.42
C SER A 382 -13.79 -26.53 -4.89
N THR A 383 -13.54 -27.82 -4.70
CA THR A 383 -12.34 -28.52 -5.18
C THR A 383 -12.74 -29.90 -5.76
N PRO A 384 -11.99 -30.44 -6.74
CA PRO A 384 -12.26 -31.76 -7.29
C PRO A 384 -12.10 -32.92 -6.29
N TRP A 385 -11.43 -32.72 -5.18
CA TRP A 385 -11.22 -33.73 -4.12
C TRP A 385 -12.18 -33.58 -2.92
N GLN A 386 -13.14 -32.65 -3.02
CA GLN A 386 -14.18 -32.47 -2.00
C GLN A 386 -15.07 -33.71 -1.89
N THR A 387 -15.48 -34.03 -0.69
CA THR A 387 -16.35 -35.21 -0.44
C THR A 387 -17.80 -34.97 -0.87
N GLU A 388 -18.57 -36.05 -1.04
CA GLU A 388 -19.98 -35.98 -1.48
C GLU A 388 -20.88 -35.15 -0.54
N ASP A 389 -20.60 -35.13 0.76
CA ASP A 389 -21.41 -34.43 1.77
C ASP A 389 -21.43 -32.91 1.59
N ASP A 390 -20.49 -32.37 0.82
CA ASP A 390 -20.32 -30.92 0.62
C ASP A 390 -20.76 -30.44 -0.78
N ILE A 391 -21.45 -31.28 -1.56
CA ILE A 391 -21.91 -30.94 -2.91
C ILE A 391 -23.17 -30.09 -2.81
N GLU A 392 -23.18 -28.96 -3.50
CA GLU A 392 -24.32 -28.08 -3.50
C GLU A 392 -24.88 -27.82 -4.91
N SER A 393 -26.20 -27.71 -4.98
CA SER A 393 -26.91 -27.21 -6.17
C SER A 393 -27.92 -26.17 -5.75
N GLY A 394 -27.94 -25.03 -6.42
CA GLY A 394 -28.82 -23.95 -6.02
C GLY A 394 -28.58 -22.64 -6.73
N ASN A 395 -29.15 -21.57 -6.16
CA ASN A 395 -28.94 -20.21 -6.62
C ASN A 395 -28.75 -19.31 -5.40
N ARG A 396 -27.90 -18.31 -5.56
CA ARG A 396 -27.69 -17.20 -4.62
C ARG A 396 -27.93 -15.89 -5.34
N GLY A 397 -28.69 -15.01 -4.75
CA GLY A 397 -28.97 -13.71 -5.29
C GLY A 397 -28.87 -12.65 -4.21
N LEU A 398 -28.22 -11.53 -4.53
CA LEU A 398 -28.14 -10.36 -3.65
C LEU A 398 -28.42 -9.12 -4.45
N VAL A 399 -29.29 -8.27 -3.92
CA VAL A 399 -29.53 -6.90 -4.43
C VAL A 399 -29.35 -5.94 -3.27
N SER A 400 -28.50 -4.94 -3.43
CA SER A 400 -28.31 -3.90 -2.44
C SER A 400 -28.44 -2.52 -3.08
N TYR A 401 -28.97 -1.59 -2.31
CA TYR A 401 -29.17 -0.22 -2.70
C TYR A 401 -28.84 0.69 -1.53
N THR A 402 -27.91 1.62 -1.76
CA THR A 402 -27.55 2.66 -0.80
C THR A 402 -27.92 4.00 -1.38
N TYR A 403 -28.73 4.77 -0.69
CA TYR A 403 -29.14 6.11 -1.08
C TYR A 403 -28.73 7.13 -0.02
N ARG A 404 -27.84 8.04 -0.40
CA ARG A 404 -27.46 9.17 0.44
C ARG A 404 -28.52 10.27 0.31
N LEU A 405 -29.36 10.41 1.33
CA LEU A 405 -30.40 11.45 1.40
C LEU A 405 -29.79 12.83 1.63
N TYR A 406 -28.82 12.90 2.54
CA TYR A 406 -28.04 14.09 2.90
C TYR A 406 -26.61 13.64 3.24
N ASN A 407 -25.67 14.59 3.42
CA ASN A 407 -24.29 14.26 3.75
C ASN A 407 -24.11 13.38 4.99
N ASN A 408 -25.09 13.40 5.87
CA ASN A 408 -25.11 12.71 7.15
C ASN A 408 -26.29 11.74 7.33
N VAL A 409 -27.02 11.42 6.25
CA VAL A 409 -28.16 10.49 6.29
C VAL A 409 -28.10 9.54 5.11
N ASN A 410 -27.95 8.25 5.38
CA ASN A 410 -27.95 7.18 4.39
C ASN A 410 -29.15 6.26 4.61
N LEU A 411 -29.73 5.80 3.51
CA LEU A 411 -30.70 4.72 3.48
C LEU A 411 -30.05 3.53 2.80
N ASN A 412 -29.88 2.43 3.54
CA ASN A 412 -29.31 1.19 3.04
C ASN A 412 -30.42 0.14 3.00
N THR A 413 -30.45 -0.63 1.94
CA THR A 413 -31.32 -1.79 1.85
C THR A 413 -30.61 -2.91 1.10
N TYR A 414 -30.83 -4.13 1.53
CA TYR A 414 -30.44 -5.29 0.76
C TYR A 414 -31.50 -6.39 0.86
N VAL A 415 -31.51 -7.23 -0.14
CA VAL A 415 -32.27 -8.49 -0.17
C VAL A 415 -31.32 -9.58 -0.65
N GLN A 416 -31.22 -10.63 0.14
CA GLN A 416 -30.47 -11.84 -0.20
C GLN A 416 -31.42 -13.02 -0.29
N VAL A 417 -31.22 -13.87 -1.27
CA VAL A 417 -32.01 -15.09 -1.48
C VAL A 417 -31.05 -16.22 -1.81
N ASP A 418 -30.99 -17.21 -0.95
CA ASP A 418 -30.23 -18.43 -1.15
C ASP A 418 -31.21 -19.60 -1.26
N THR A 419 -31.08 -20.38 -2.32
CA THR A 419 -31.92 -21.53 -2.56
C THR A 419 -31.07 -22.77 -2.87
N PHE A 420 -31.38 -23.90 -2.26
CA PHE A 420 -30.67 -25.15 -2.46
C PHE A 420 -31.65 -26.23 -2.90
N GLN A 421 -31.21 -27.19 -3.69
CA GLN A 421 -32.06 -28.20 -4.29
C GLN A 421 -32.03 -29.52 -3.55
N ASP A 422 -30.88 -29.87 -2.96
CA ASP A 422 -30.72 -31.16 -2.25
C ASP A 422 -29.82 -30.97 -1.02
N PRO A 423 -30.35 -31.07 0.22
CA PRO A 423 -31.77 -31.02 0.53
C PRO A 423 -32.41 -29.68 0.15
N VAL A 424 -33.74 -29.73 -0.14
CA VAL A 424 -34.44 -28.47 -0.48
C VAL A 424 -34.49 -27.57 0.75
N ARG A 425 -33.79 -26.46 0.66
CA ARG A 425 -33.76 -25.39 1.68
C ARG A 425 -33.72 -24.04 1.00
N TYR A 426 -34.17 -23.01 1.68
CA TYR A 426 -33.97 -21.63 1.26
C TYR A 426 -33.83 -20.71 2.43
N ASP A 427 -33.07 -19.63 2.22
CA ASP A 427 -32.88 -18.53 3.14
C ASP A 427 -33.16 -17.22 2.40
N ILE A 428 -34.08 -16.43 2.91
CA ILE A 428 -34.40 -15.11 2.37
C ILE A 428 -34.19 -14.10 3.49
N THR A 429 -33.34 -13.11 3.25
CA THR A 429 -33.08 -12.02 4.19
C THR A 429 -33.32 -10.70 3.48
N GLY A 430 -34.18 -9.87 4.05
CA GLY A 430 -34.41 -8.50 3.61
C GLY A 430 -34.11 -7.51 4.74
N GLN A 431 -33.35 -6.45 4.46
CA GLN A 431 -32.97 -5.44 5.45
C GLN A 431 -33.19 -4.04 4.90
N LEU A 432 -33.68 -3.16 5.76
CA LEU A 432 -33.78 -1.75 5.52
C LEU A 432 -33.20 -0.99 6.71
N GLU A 433 -32.22 -0.12 6.47
CA GLU A 433 -31.55 0.68 7.49
C GLU A 433 -31.54 2.16 7.14
N LEU A 434 -31.77 2.99 8.13
CA LEU A 434 -31.58 4.42 8.08
C LEU A 434 -30.43 4.79 9.03
N GLU A 435 -29.34 5.25 8.48
CA GLU A 435 -28.16 5.70 9.21
C GLU A 435 -28.15 7.23 9.29
N ILE A 436 -27.94 7.77 10.48
CA ILE A 436 -27.90 9.21 10.75
C ILE A 436 -26.64 9.50 11.57
N ASN A 437 -25.75 10.32 11.02
CA ASN A 437 -24.50 10.74 11.66
C ASN A 437 -24.60 12.24 11.99
N TYR A 438 -24.54 12.61 13.25
CA TYR A 438 -24.68 14.01 13.65
C TYR A 438 -23.91 14.34 14.93
N PHE A 439 -22.92 15.21 14.84
CA PHE A 439 -22.08 15.66 15.98
C PHE A 439 -21.49 14.53 16.83
N GLY A 440 -20.93 13.47 16.17
CA GLY A 440 -20.37 12.32 16.88
C GLY A 440 -21.41 11.33 17.38
N PHE A 441 -22.70 11.54 17.07
CA PHE A 441 -23.75 10.54 17.30
C PHE A 441 -24.07 9.81 16.00
N ASP A 442 -24.01 8.48 16.06
CA ASP A 442 -24.39 7.57 15.01
C ASP A 442 -25.65 6.82 15.42
N VAL A 443 -26.72 6.99 14.66
CA VAL A 443 -27.97 6.30 14.92
C VAL A 443 -28.35 5.51 13.67
N THR A 444 -28.43 4.19 13.81
CA THR A 444 -28.97 3.30 12.78
C THR A 444 -30.31 2.76 13.24
N LEU A 445 -31.34 2.92 12.44
CA LEU A 445 -32.66 2.32 12.63
C LEU A 445 -32.87 1.26 11.57
N GLY A 446 -33.10 0.03 11.95
CA GLY A 446 -33.17 -1.09 11.03
C GLY A 446 -34.42 -1.95 11.22
N ILE A 447 -34.84 -2.54 10.11
CA ILE A 447 -35.82 -3.62 10.01
C ILE A 447 -35.18 -4.72 9.22
N GLU A 448 -35.14 -5.91 9.76
CA GLU A 448 -34.69 -7.13 9.09
C GLU A 448 -35.81 -8.17 9.11
N HIS A 449 -36.01 -8.77 7.96
CA HIS A 449 -36.94 -9.89 7.81
C HIS A 449 -36.17 -11.09 7.29
N GLN A 450 -36.23 -12.19 8.03
CA GLN A 450 -35.60 -13.46 7.66
C GLN A 450 -36.68 -14.54 7.52
N GLN A 451 -36.63 -15.24 6.42
CA GLN A 451 -37.47 -16.41 6.19
C GLN A 451 -36.57 -17.57 5.79
N ASN A 452 -36.51 -18.60 6.62
CA ASN A 452 -35.67 -19.75 6.42
C ASN A 452 -36.55 -21.02 6.31
N TYR A 453 -36.14 -21.92 5.45
CA TYR A 453 -36.75 -23.24 5.34
C TYR A 453 -35.65 -24.31 5.34
N ASP A 454 -35.65 -25.09 6.38
CA ASP A 454 -34.88 -26.33 6.52
C ASP A 454 -35.74 -27.34 7.29
N LEU A 455 -36.50 -28.17 6.57
CA LEU A 455 -37.54 -29.09 7.09
C LEU A 455 -38.76 -28.35 7.69
N VAL A 456 -38.62 -27.24 8.32
CA VAL A 456 -39.69 -26.40 8.91
C VAL A 456 -39.43 -24.95 8.51
N THR A 457 -40.48 -24.21 8.14
CA THR A 457 -40.38 -22.80 7.86
C THR A 457 -40.26 -22.00 9.17
N SER A 458 -39.24 -21.14 9.26
CA SER A 458 -39.15 -20.10 10.26
C SER A 458 -39.26 -18.72 9.59
N ASP A 459 -39.97 -17.81 10.23
CA ASP A 459 -40.23 -16.45 9.73
C ASP A 459 -40.06 -15.49 10.90
N GLU A 460 -39.13 -14.59 10.80
CA GLU A 460 -38.80 -13.64 11.84
C GLU A 460 -38.64 -12.24 11.29
N THR A 461 -39.24 -11.27 11.96
CA THR A 461 -39.05 -9.85 11.65
C THR A 461 -38.50 -9.15 12.89
N THR A 462 -37.31 -8.60 12.76
CA THR A 462 -36.60 -7.92 13.83
C THR A 462 -36.53 -6.44 13.54
N TYR A 463 -36.93 -5.63 14.53
CA TYR A 463 -36.73 -4.20 14.54
C TYR A 463 -35.59 -3.89 15.49
N TYR A 464 -34.65 -3.07 15.05
CA TYR A 464 -33.50 -2.74 15.89
C TYR A 464 -33.06 -1.30 15.71
N ALA A 465 -32.31 -0.84 16.71
CA ALA A 465 -31.58 0.41 16.64
C ALA A 465 -30.15 0.16 17.15
N ILE A 466 -29.20 0.84 16.51
CA ILE A 466 -27.83 0.97 17.00
C ILE A 466 -27.65 2.44 17.31
N ILE A 467 -27.26 2.76 18.55
CA ILE A 467 -27.00 4.12 18.98
C ILE A 467 -25.53 4.16 19.38
N GLY A 468 -24.76 4.94 18.64
CA GLY A 468 -23.34 5.16 18.85
C GLY A 468 -23.05 6.60 19.26
N TRP A 469 -21.99 6.79 19.98
CA TRP A 469 -21.35 8.06 20.22
C TRP A 469 -19.85 7.90 20.14
N ASP A 470 -19.22 8.67 19.26
CA ASP A 470 -17.79 8.72 19.06
C ASP A 470 -17.24 10.10 19.44
N TRP A 471 -16.09 10.07 20.08
CA TRP A 471 -15.35 11.27 20.43
C TRP A 471 -13.85 11.05 20.17
N TYR A 472 -13.23 12.04 19.56
CA TYR A 472 -11.80 12.08 19.30
C TYR A 472 -11.21 13.33 19.98
N SER A 473 -9.99 13.18 20.52
CA SER A 473 -9.23 14.34 20.99
C SER A 473 -8.74 15.18 19.81
N ASP A 474 -8.50 16.48 20.05
CA ASP A 474 -8.05 17.41 19.00
C ASP A 474 -6.71 17.02 18.37
N ASP A 475 -5.86 16.33 19.11
CA ASP A 475 -4.58 15.80 18.65
C ASP A 475 -4.67 14.41 17.98
N GLY A 476 -5.87 13.81 17.94
CA GLY A 476 -6.13 12.49 17.37
C GLY A 476 -5.54 11.32 18.16
N ASN A 477 -4.98 11.55 19.36
CA ASN A 477 -4.31 10.51 20.14
C ASN A 477 -5.28 9.66 20.97
N TYR A 478 -6.46 10.17 21.26
CA TYR A 478 -7.47 9.49 22.07
C TYR A 478 -8.78 9.37 21.32
N GLU A 479 -9.44 8.25 21.50
CA GLU A 479 -10.77 7.97 20.98
C GLU A 479 -11.62 7.35 22.07
N PHE A 480 -12.88 7.75 22.14
CA PHE A 480 -13.89 7.09 22.95
C PHE A 480 -15.09 6.75 22.07
N LEU A 481 -15.52 5.50 22.12
CA LEU A 481 -16.69 5.00 21.41
C LEU A 481 -17.63 4.32 22.40
N ALA A 482 -18.90 4.70 22.39
CA ALA A 482 -19.95 4.00 23.14
C ALA A 482 -21.06 3.61 22.17
N GLN A 483 -21.54 2.36 22.25
CA GLN A 483 -22.58 1.85 21.37
C GLN A 483 -23.59 1.02 22.15
N TYR A 484 -24.85 1.12 21.76
CA TYR A 484 -25.91 0.27 22.24
C TYR A 484 -26.66 -0.39 21.08
N PHE A 485 -26.72 -1.70 21.10
CA PHE A 485 -27.37 -2.55 20.11
C PHE A 485 -28.66 -3.09 20.71
N THR A 486 -29.80 -2.62 20.23
CA THR A 486 -31.09 -2.99 20.82
C THR A 486 -31.48 -4.42 20.55
N ARG A 487 -31.03 -5.03 19.44
CA ARG A 487 -31.36 -6.40 19.02
C ARG A 487 -30.80 -7.42 20.01
N GLU A 488 -29.53 -7.30 20.34
CA GLU A 488 -28.82 -8.22 21.23
C GLU A 488 -28.81 -7.73 22.68
N ASN A 489 -29.41 -6.55 22.93
CA ASN A 489 -29.31 -5.84 24.20
C ASN A 489 -27.87 -5.67 24.69
N VAL A 490 -26.96 -5.32 23.75
CA VAL A 490 -25.54 -5.19 24.02
C VAL A 490 -25.17 -3.72 24.16
N THR A 491 -24.49 -3.40 25.24
CA THR A 491 -23.82 -2.11 25.43
C THR A 491 -22.32 -2.33 25.35
N ARG A 492 -21.63 -1.57 24.52
CA ARG A 492 -20.18 -1.60 24.36
C ARG A 492 -19.60 -0.21 24.58
N ALA A 493 -18.49 -0.14 25.29
CA ALA A 493 -17.70 1.08 25.43
C ALA A 493 -16.23 0.75 25.17
N THR A 494 -15.59 1.55 24.35
CA THR A 494 -14.17 1.42 24.01
C THR A 494 -13.47 2.75 24.24
N PHE A 495 -12.31 2.72 24.89
CA PHE A 495 -11.44 3.87 25.03
C PHE A 495 -10.05 3.51 24.51
N ASN A 496 -9.55 4.26 23.54
CA ASN A 496 -8.26 4.04 22.89
C ASN A 496 -7.33 5.22 23.16
N LYS A 497 -6.07 4.90 23.46
CA LYS A 497 -4.93 5.78 23.26
C LYS A 497 -4.03 5.14 22.23
N TYR A 498 -3.83 5.81 21.10
CA TYR A 498 -2.97 5.32 20.05
C TYR A 498 -1.49 5.51 20.38
N SER A 499 -0.66 4.51 20.05
CA SER A 499 0.79 4.65 20.06
C SER A 499 1.30 5.07 18.68
N SER A 500 2.32 5.91 18.65
CA SER A 500 3.10 6.16 17.44
C SER A 500 4.14 5.04 17.22
N ASN A 501 4.78 5.01 16.05
CA ASN A 501 5.88 4.07 15.79
C ASN A 501 7.24 4.58 16.31
N THR A 502 7.24 5.48 17.30
CA THR A 502 8.44 6.10 17.86
C THR A 502 8.90 5.45 19.17
N VAL A 503 10.17 5.54 19.45
CA VAL A 503 10.79 4.95 20.64
C VAL A 503 10.21 5.55 21.93
N GLY A 504 9.76 4.67 22.83
CA GLY A 504 9.12 5.05 24.10
C GLY A 504 7.62 5.32 23.98
N SER A 505 7.05 5.25 22.79
CA SER A 505 5.61 5.40 22.59
C SER A 505 4.85 4.23 23.20
N TYR A 506 3.69 4.52 23.77
CA TYR A 506 2.77 3.51 24.31
C TYR A 506 1.33 3.83 23.95
N GLY A 507 0.56 2.79 23.75
CA GLY A 507 -0.87 2.86 23.55
C GLY A 507 -1.61 1.95 24.51
N TYR A 508 -2.90 2.16 24.66
CA TYR A 508 -3.76 1.24 25.37
C TYR A 508 -5.20 1.32 24.85
N GLN A 509 -5.90 0.21 24.99
CA GLN A 509 -7.30 0.06 24.67
C GLN A 509 -8.03 -0.54 25.88
N LEU A 510 -9.15 0.03 26.24
CA LEU A 510 -10.04 -0.47 27.28
C LEU A 510 -11.39 -0.75 26.63
N ASN A 511 -11.84 -1.98 26.70
CA ASN A 511 -13.15 -2.40 26.21
C ASN A 511 -13.99 -2.90 27.36
N ALA A 512 -15.26 -2.51 27.39
CA ALA A 512 -16.27 -3.07 28.26
C ALA A 512 -17.51 -3.38 27.44
N GLU A 513 -18.00 -4.59 27.55
CA GLU A 513 -19.21 -5.03 26.88
C GLU A 513 -20.15 -5.71 27.88
N ARG A 514 -21.43 -5.45 27.76
CA ARG A 514 -22.47 -6.07 28.56
C ARG A 514 -23.65 -6.44 27.67
N SER A 515 -24.05 -7.71 27.75
CA SER A 515 -25.26 -8.25 27.15
C SER A 515 -26.18 -8.86 28.22
N ASP A 516 -27.27 -9.46 27.80
CA ASP A 516 -28.17 -10.20 28.72
C ASP A 516 -27.53 -11.45 29.33
N ILE A 517 -26.56 -12.05 28.61
CA ILE A 517 -25.95 -13.33 28.98
C ILE A 517 -24.51 -13.20 29.47
N LEU A 518 -23.79 -12.16 29.06
CA LEU A 518 -22.35 -12.04 29.27
C LEU A 518 -21.93 -10.59 29.58
N GLN A 519 -20.95 -10.46 30.47
CA GLN A 519 -20.18 -9.24 30.65
C GLN A 519 -18.73 -9.52 30.33
N SER A 520 -18.08 -8.65 29.55
CA SER A 520 -16.66 -8.76 29.24
C SER A 520 -15.93 -7.44 29.47
N TYR A 521 -14.73 -7.56 29.96
CA TYR A 521 -13.80 -6.46 30.17
C TYR A 521 -12.46 -6.84 29.57
N GLU A 522 -11.90 -5.99 28.73
CA GLU A 522 -10.61 -6.20 28.09
C GLU A 522 -9.76 -4.95 28.27
N ALA A 523 -8.51 -5.13 28.65
CA ALA A 523 -7.51 -4.07 28.70
C ALA A 523 -6.27 -4.53 27.94
N ARG A 524 -5.92 -3.84 26.89
CA ARG A 524 -4.72 -4.06 26.08
C ARG A 524 -3.79 -2.88 26.23
N ALA A 525 -2.51 -3.13 26.38
CA ALA A 525 -1.48 -2.10 26.36
C ALA A 525 -0.32 -2.55 25.46
N ASN A 526 0.21 -1.62 24.67
CA ASN A 526 1.38 -1.84 23.84
C ASN A 526 2.46 -0.79 24.11
N TYR A 527 3.71 -1.20 23.94
CA TYR A 527 4.89 -0.36 24.12
C TYR A 527 5.87 -0.55 22.95
N VAL A 528 6.38 0.55 22.43
CA VAL A 528 7.34 0.60 21.33
C VAL A 528 8.72 0.95 21.89
N GLY A 529 9.58 -0.05 22.07
CA GLY A 529 10.98 0.15 22.44
C GLY A 529 11.87 0.43 21.23
N ASN A 530 13.14 0.74 21.48
CA ASN A 530 14.10 0.96 20.40
C ASN A 530 14.42 -0.34 19.61
N ARG A 531 14.38 -1.49 20.28
CA ARG A 531 14.82 -2.79 19.73
C ARG A 531 13.82 -3.92 19.95
N TYR A 532 12.70 -3.63 20.55
CA TYR A 532 11.62 -4.57 20.79
C TYR A 532 10.28 -3.84 20.82
N SER A 533 9.21 -4.56 20.61
CA SER A 533 7.86 -4.16 20.94
C SER A 533 7.24 -5.16 21.90
N ALA A 534 6.42 -4.67 22.82
CA ALA A 534 5.73 -5.50 23.78
C ALA A 534 4.23 -5.15 23.82
N GLU A 535 3.40 -6.16 24.01
CA GLU A 535 1.95 -6.02 24.16
C GLU A 535 1.50 -6.93 25.30
N ILE A 536 0.58 -6.44 26.09
CA ILE A 536 -0.12 -7.22 27.11
C ILE A 536 -1.61 -7.01 26.92
N ASP A 537 -2.36 -8.09 27.03
CA ASP A 537 -3.80 -8.11 26.95
C ASP A 537 -4.34 -8.86 28.18
N VAL A 538 -5.30 -8.26 28.87
CA VAL A 538 -5.97 -8.84 30.02
C VAL A 538 -7.46 -8.80 29.76
N SER A 539 -8.11 -9.96 29.84
CA SER A 539 -9.57 -10.03 29.67
C SER A 539 -10.23 -10.82 30.80
N ARG A 540 -11.45 -10.43 31.07
CA ARG A 540 -12.36 -11.09 32.00
C ARG A 540 -13.73 -11.24 31.36
N PHE A 541 -14.27 -12.42 31.44
CA PHE A 541 -15.61 -12.78 31.00
C PHE A 541 -16.40 -13.32 32.18
N ASP A 542 -17.56 -12.72 32.47
CA ASP A 542 -18.46 -13.14 33.53
C ASP A 542 -19.83 -13.48 32.88
N ASP A 543 -20.36 -14.63 33.18
CA ASP A 543 -21.74 -14.97 32.89
C ASP A 543 -22.67 -14.22 33.85
N ASN A 544 -23.76 -13.65 33.37
CA ASN A 544 -24.73 -12.90 34.19
C ASN A 544 -25.47 -13.80 35.20
N GLU A 545 -25.51 -15.10 35.00
CA GLU A 545 -26.08 -16.08 35.95
C GLU A 545 -25.11 -16.45 37.08
N GLY A 546 -23.84 -16.01 36.99
CA GLY A 546 -22.78 -16.30 37.96
C GLY A 546 -22.33 -17.77 37.97
N VAL A 547 -22.55 -18.47 36.89
CA VAL A 547 -22.20 -19.88 36.70
C VAL A 547 -20.78 -20.03 36.12
N PHE A 548 -20.30 -19.01 35.42
CA PHE A 548 -19.03 -19.06 34.68
C PHE A 548 -18.26 -17.75 34.75
N THR A 549 -17.00 -17.85 35.16
CA THR A 549 -16.02 -16.76 35.06
C THR A 549 -14.76 -17.28 34.39
N ALA A 550 -14.24 -16.52 33.42
CA ALA A 550 -12.95 -16.76 32.81
C ALA A 550 -12.10 -15.51 32.82
N ASN A 551 -10.83 -15.66 33.20
CA ASN A 551 -9.83 -14.60 33.11
C ASN A 551 -8.74 -15.05 32.13
N SER A 552 -8.26 -14.15 31.30
CA SER A 552 -7.08 -14.43 30.50
C SER A 552 -6.07 -13.30 30.56
N VAL A 553 -4.81 -13.68 30.49
CA VAL A 553 -3.68 -12.74 30.38
C VAL A 553 -2.81 -13.23 29.25
N SER A 554 -2.69 -12.45 28.19
CA SER A 554 -1.77 -12.73 27.11
C SER A 554 -0.67 -11.68 27.03
N GLY A 555 0.51 -12.10 26.63
CA GLY A 555 1.68 -11.24 26.42
C GLY A 555 2.34 -11.55 25.10
N ARG A 556 2.79 -10.51 24.39
CA ARG A 556 3.59 -10.63 23.17
C ARG A 556 4.84 -9.78 23.31
N LEU A 557 5.98 -10.36 22.97
CA LEU A 557 7.25 -9.67 22.84
C LEU A 557 7.83 -9.96 21.45
N SER A 558 8.17 -8.91 20.71
CA SER A 558 8.76 -9.02 19.37
C SER A 558 10.11 -8.30 19.35
N THR A 559 11.10 -8.93 18.77
CA THR A 559 12.44 -8.36 18.51
C THR A 559 13.02 -8.99 17.25
N GLY A 560 14.11 -8.44 16.73
CA GLY A 560 14.75 -8.99 15.55
C GLY A 560 16.16 -8.52 15.32
N PHE A 561 16.84 -9.16 14.38
CA PHE A 561 18.11 -8.68 13.88
C PHE A 561 18.16 -8.73 12.35
N THR A 562 18.89 -7.80 11.76
CA THR A 562 19.16 -7.74 10.33
C THR A 562 20.68 -7.80 10.13
N MET A 563 21.11 -8.62 9.18
CA MET A 563 22.48 -8.72 8.73
C MET A 563 22.54 -8.34 7.24
N VAL A 564 23.47 -7.50 6.88
CA VAL A 564 23.77 -7.10 5.49
C VAL A 564 25.28 -7.22 5.31
N ASP A 565 25.71 -8.20 4.53
CA ASP A 565 27.11 -8.61 4.40
C ASP A 565 27.78 -8.80 5.80
N SER A 566 28.66 -7.90 6.22
CA SER A 566 29.31 -7.95 7.55
C SER A 566 28.64 -7.08 8.60
N ASP A 567 27.69 -6.23 8.22
CA ASP A 567 27.02 -5.32 9.14
C ASP A 567 25.82 -6.00 9.80
N ILE A 568 25.69 -5.84 11.10
CA ILE A 568 24.59 -6.42 11.89
C ILE A 568 23.92 -5.31 12.68
N SER A 569 22.59 -5.33 12.73
CA SER A 569 21.78 -4.47 13.56
C SER A 569 20.79 -5.27 14.39
N TRP A 570 20.58 -4.84 15.63
CA TRP A 570 19.49 -5.31 16.46
C TRP A 570 18.34 -4.30 16.41
N ASN A 571 17.13 -4.76 16.06
CA ASN A 571 15.96 -3.93 15.78
C ASN A 571 14.67 -4.56 16.32
N ARG A 572 13.52 -3.96 16.02
CA ARG A 572 12.20 -4.45 16.44
C ARG A 572 11.66 -5.66 15.66
N GLY A 573 12.38 -6.11 14.63
CA GLY A 573 11.93 -7.14 13.71
C GLY A 573 11.14 -6.55 12.52
N TYR A 574 11.74 -6.61 11.33
CA TYR A 574 11.13 -6.07 10.11
C TYR A 574 11.05 -7.15 9.03
N ARG A 575 9.90 -7.25 8.40
CA ARG A 575 9.74 -8.03 7.16
C ARG A 575 9.96 -7.10 5.97
N GLY A 576 10.70 -7.56 4.98
CA GLY A 576 10.96 -6.80 3.77
C GLY A 576 12.33 -6.13 3.74
N PRO A 577 12.55 -5.24 2.78
CA PRO A 577 13.83 -4.57 2.64
C PRO A 577 14.09 -3.62 3.81
N THR A 578 15.36 -3.50 4.22
CA THR A 578 15.76 -2.66 5.35
C THR A 578 17.06 -1.93 5.05
N ALA A 579 17.27 -0.80 5.75
CA ALA A 579 18.55 -0.10 5.80
C ALA A 579 19.13 -0.17 7.21
N ILE A 580 20.35 -0.69 7.36
CA ILE A 580 21.15 -0.61 8.58
C ILE A 580 21.78 0.78 8.65
N VAL A 581 21.56 1.48 9.74
CA VAL A 581 22.26 2.73 10.06
C VAL A 581 23.41 2.38 10.99
N SER A 582 24.62 2.41 10.42
CA SER A 582 25.89 2.12 11.09
C SER A 582 26.56 3.43 11.45
N VAL A 583 26.84 3.62 12.72
CA VAL A 583 27.44 4.87 13.24
C VAL A 583 28.94 4.68 13.39
N HIS A 584 29.70 5.62 12.84
CA HIS A 584 31.16 5.59 12.90
C HIS A 584 31.68 5.83 14.33
N ASP A 585 32.77 5.18 14.71
CA ASP A 585 33.35 5.23 16.07
C ASP A 585 33.75 6.64 16.52
N SER A 586 34.02 7.55 15.57
CA SER A 586 34.32 8.97 15.88
C SER A 586 33.10 9.75 16.39
N LEU A 587 31.91 9.19 16.36
CA LEU A 587 30.66 9.78 16.81
C LEU A 587 30.12 9.06 18.05
N GLU A 588 30.43 9.59 19.22
CA GLU A 588 30.06 8.97 20.52
C GLU A 588 28.62 9.28 20.96
N VAL A 589 27.89 10.15 20.23
CA VAL A 589 26.52 10.53 20.55
C VAL A 589 25.50 9.71 19.78
N PRO A 590 24.27 9.51 20.32
CA PRO A 590 23.23 8.79 19.64
C PRO A 590 22.80 9.46 18.33
N VAL A 591 22.48 8.63 17.34
CA VAL A 591 21.95 9.02 16.05
C VAL A 591 20.47 8.66 16.03
N HIS A 592 19.63 9.66 15.81
CA HIS A 592 18.18 9.52 15.72
C HIS A 592 17.76 9.31 14.25
N ILE A 593 16.81 8.42 14.04
CA ILE A 593 16.32 8.05 12.72
C ILE A 593 14.82 8.35 12.68
N ASN A 594 14.36 9.05 11.63
CA ASN A 594 12.99 9.51 11.45
C ASN A 594 12.46 10.26 12.68
N GLU A 595 13.19 11.27 13.10
CA GLU A 595 12.76 12.16 14.17
C GLU A 595 12.01 13.35 13.61
N PHE A 596 10.73 13.47 13.92
CA PHE A 596 9.93 14.63 13.59
C PHE A 596 10.02 15.69 14.70
N ILE A 597 9.89 16.94 14.36
CA ILE A 597 9.99 18.06 15.32
C ILE A 597 8.95 17.88 16.43
N GLY A 598 9.42 17.67 17.66
CA GLY A 598 8.60 17.53 18.85
C GLY A 598 8.23 16.09 19.22
N ASP A 599 8.63 15.10 18.41
CA ASP A 599 8.42 13.68 18.66
C ASP A 599 9.71 12.94 18.97
N SER A 600 9.57 11.73 19.52
CA SER A 600 10.69 10.80 19.66
C SER A 600 11.04 10.18 18.30
N PRO A 601 12.30 9.76 18.07
CA PRO A 601 12.71 9.11 16.82
C PRO A 601 12.05 7.72 16.66
N GLU A 602 11.94 7.26 15.43
CA GLU A 602 11.51 5.89 15.14
C GLU A 602 12.54 4.85 15.64
N ALA A 603 13.83 5.13 15.48
CA ALA A 603 14.91 4.28 15.97
C ALA A 603 16.13 5.11 16.39
N ILE A 604 16.95 4.54 17.26
CA ILE A 604 18.18 5.15 17.75
C ILE A 604 19.33 4.18 17.50
N ALA A 605 20.38 4.65 16.81
CA ALA A 605 21.62 3.93 16.57
C ALA A 605 22.79 4.58 17.35
N THR A 606 23.81 3.78 17.69
CA THR A 606 25.05 4.25 18.32
C THR A 606 26.26 3.62 17.64
N SER A 607 27.46 4.16 17.86
CA SER A 607 28.70 3.58 17.34
C SER A 607 28.95 2.13 17.80
N THR A 608 28.48 1.76 19.00
CA THR A 608 28.60 0.40 19.51
C THR A 608 27.52 -0.54 19.04
N LEU A 609 26.36 -0.02 18.64
CA LEU A 609 25.20 -0.85 18.31
C LEU A 609 24.32 -0.18 17.26
N SER A 610 24.46 -0.64 16.03
CA SER A 610 23.65 -0.20 14.87
C SER A 610 22.17 -0.50 15.08
N ASN A 611 21.33 0.25 14.40
CA ASN A 611 19.90 -0.04 14.27
C ASN A 611 19.52 -0.08 12.80
N SER A 612 18.34 -0.56 12.47
CA SER A 612 17.83 -0.57 11.11
C SER A 612 16.41 -0.02 11.04
N VAL A 613 16.05 0.44 9.85
CA VAL A 613 14.70 0.93 9.52
C VAL A 613 14.13 0.16 8.36
N PRO A 614 12.82 -0.09 8.36
CA PRO A 614 12.15 -0.72 7.23
C PRO A 614 12.08 0.25 6.05
N LEU A 615 12.25 -0.27 4.85
CA LEU A 615 12.05 0.47 3.60
C LEU A 615 10.66 0.21 3.00
N TYR A 616 9.71 -0.19 3.83
CA TYR A 616 8.29 -0.47 3.64
C TYR A 616 7.89 -1.23 2.37
N SER A 617 8.43 -0.89 1.20
CA SER A 617 8.06 -1.53 -0.07
C SER A 617 9.29 -1.79 -0.92
N GLY A 618 9.42 -3.00 -1.43
CA GLY A 618 10.36 -3.30 -2.51
C GLY A 618 9.95 -2.63 -3.83
N HIS A 619 10.92 -2.36 -4.69
CA HIS A 619 10.75 -1.81 -6.04
C HIS A 619 10.14 -0.41 -6.12
N SER A 620 10.09 0.30 -5.01
CA SER A 620 9.72 1.73 -4.93
C SER A 620 10.73 2.49 -4.09
N SER A 621 10.85 3.79 -4.32
CA SER A 621 11.75 4.62 -3.55
C SER A 621 11.20 4.86 -2.14
N SER A 622 12.04 4.62 -1.13
CA SER A 622 11.80 4.92 0.28
C SER A 622 12.83 5.93 0.74
N SER A 623 12.44 6.83 1.64
CA SER A 623 13.36 7.79 2.24
C SER A 623 13.25 7.77 3.75
N PHE A 624 14.34 8.11 4.42
CA PHE A 624 14.38 8.34 5.85
C PHE A 624 15.39 9.42 6.21
N ASP A 625 15.16 10.06 7.35
CA ASP A 625 16.00 11.13 7.87
C ASP A 625 16.85 10.62 9.03
N VAL A 626 18.05 11.16 9.11
CA VAL A 626 18.99 10.93 10.21
C VAL A 626 19.34 12.27 10.84
N SER A 627 19.10 12.42 12.12
CA SER A 627 19.46 13.59 12.91
C SER A 627 20.42 13.22 14.05
N ILE A 628 21.21 14.17 14.46
CA ILE A 628 22.13 14.04 15.61
C ILE A 628 21.91 15.25 16.50
N PRO A 629 20.94 15.20 17.44
CA PRO A 629 20.58 16.34 18.28
C PRO A 629 21.77 16.95 19.04
N ASP A 630 22.66 16.09 19.55
CA ASP A 630 23.86 16.46 20.30
C ASP A 630 25.12 16.42 19.44
N ALA A 631 25.03 16.71 18.12
CA ALA A 631 26.18 16.66 17.24
C ALA A 631 27.32 17.54 17.76
N PRO A 632 28.55 17.04 17.82
CA PRO A 632 29.70 17.85 18.21
C PRO A 632 29.86 19.02 17.25
N ILE A 633 30.16 20.22 17.79
CA ILE A 633 30.30 21.43 16.99
C ILE A 633 31.39 21.25 15.91
N GLY A 634 31.01 21.44 14.65
CA GLY A 634 31.89 21.27 13.50
C GLY A 634 32.05 19.85 13.00
N TYR A 635 31.23 18.90 13.51
CA TYR A 635 31.14 17.55 12.97
C TYR A 635 30.18 17.52 11.77
N ASP A 636 30.68 17.17 10.60
CA ASP A 636 29.86 17.01 9.39
C ASP A 636 29.51 15.53 9.17
N TYR A 637 28.23 15.21 9.28
CA TYR A 637 27.67 13.86 9.02
C TYR A 637 26.88 13.77 7.70
N GLY A 638 26.92 14.81 6.87
CA GLY A 638 26.24 14.87 5.59
C GLY A 638 24.87 15.53 5.65
N SER A 639 24.02 15.27 4.65
CA SER A 639 22.69 15.88 4.56
C SER A 639 21.68 15.36 5.59
N GLY A 640 21.96 14.19 6.19
CA GLY A 640 21.02 13.51 7.06
C GLY A 640 19.80 12.91 6.35
N TYR A 641 19.67 13.08 5.04
CA TYR A 641 18.57 12.55 4.23
C TYR A 641 19.06 11.47 3.30
N TYR A 642 18.40 10.32 3.33
CA TYR A 642 18.74 9.14 2.53
C TYR A 642 17.54 8.68 1.76
N GLN A 643 17.74 8.39 0.47
CA GLN A 643 16.73 7.85 -0.43
C GLN A 643 17.24 6.54 -1.03
N ILE A 644 16.50 5.47 -0.86
CA ILE A 644 16.87 4.12 -1.26
C ILE A 644 15.72 3.51 -2.06
N THR A 645 16.05 2.88 -3.19
CA THR A 645 15.12 2.07 -3.97
C THR A 645 15.55 0.61 -3.84
N PRO A 646 14.93 -0.18 -2.95
CA PRO A 646 15.31 -1.54 -2.65
C PRO A 646 14.65 -2.57 -3.57
N GLY A 647 15.17 -3.81 -3.60
CA GLY A 647 14.44 -5.02 -4.04
C GLY A 647 13.60 -5.64 -2.92
N THR A 648 13.01 -6.83 -3.13
CA THR A 648 12.03 -7.43 -2.19
C THR A 648 12.58 -7.65 -0.77
N TYR A 649 13.74 -8.25 -0.59
CA TYR A 649 14.39 -8.50 0.71
C TYR A 649 15.82 -7.99 0.75
N THR A 650 16.14 -6.98 -0.07
CA THR A 650 17.49 -6.41 -0.08
C THR A 650 17.79 -5.66 1.20
N GLY A 651 19.03 -5.80 1.67
CA GLY A 651 19.58 -5.01 2.75
C GLY A 651 20.51 -3.92 2.23
N HIS A 652 20.46 -2.77 2.87
CA HIS A 652 21.31 -1.63 2.56
C HIS A 652 22.03 -1.16 3.81
N VAL A 653 23.21 -0.58 3.68
CA VAL A 653 23.97 -0.02 4.80
C VAL A 653 24.19 1.46 4.56
N VAL A 654 23.84 2.26 5.55
CA VAL A 654 24.10 3.70 5.56
C VAL A 654 25.09 4.00 6.69
N HIS A 655 26.25 4.49 6.34
CA HIS A 655 27.27 4.90 7.30
C HIS A 655 27.07 6.38 7.66
N VAL A 656 26.95 6.65 8.98
CA VAL A 656 26.79 7.99 9.52
C VAL A 656 28.06 8.36 10.28
N GLY A 657 28.69 9.46 9.86
CA GLY A 657 29.98 9.88 10.37
C GLY A 657 31.15 9.25 9.62
N SER A 658 32.33 9.79 9.84
CA SER A 658 33.60 9.32 9.27
C SER A 658 34.78 9.97 9.98
N ASP A 659 35.99 9.49 9.74
CA ASP A 659 37.22 10.18 10.13
C ASP A 659 37.39 11.55 9.44
N GLU A 660 36.68 11.76 8.31
CA GLU A 660 36.66 13.01 7.54
C GLU A 660 35.53 13.94 8.00
N ALA A 661 35.26 14.05 9.30
CA ALA A 661 34.11 14.82 9.79
C ALA A 661 34.46 16.24 10.31
N LYS A 662 35.73 16.65 10.22
CA LYS A 662 36.18 17.93 10.77
C LYS A 662 35.84 19.11 9.85
N THR A 663 35.37 20.21 10.43
CA THR A 663 35.19 21.51 9.76
C THR A 663 36.38 22.42 10.08
N VAL A 664 37.01 22.90 9.04
CA VAL A 664 38.22 23.77 9.14
C VAL A 664 37.90 25.19 8.68
N ILE A 665 38.12 26.13 9.55
CA ILE A 665 37.97 27.57 9.26
C ILE A 665 39.34 28.27 9.29
N GLY A 666 39.64 29.05 8.31
CA GLY A 666 40.89 29.76 8.23
C GLY A 666 40.86 30.96 7.28
N SER A 667 42.03 31.49 6.99
CA SER A 667 42.20 32.55 5.98
C SER A 667 43.42 32.29 5.10
N LEU A 668 43.29 32.59 3.81
CA LEU A 668 44.40 32.51 2.85
C LEU A 668 44.98 33.90 2.63
N VAL A 669 46.29 34.00 2.71
CA VAL A 669 47.04 35.22 2.50
C VAL A 669 48.19 34.98 1.48
N ASP A 670 48.61 35.99 0.79
CA ASP A 670 49.84 35.93 0.00
C ASP A 670 51.10 35.99 0.90
N ILE A 671 52.30 35.89 0.34
CA ILE A 671 53.56 35.94 1.07
C ILE A 671 53.79 37.26 1.80
N ASN A 672 53.04 38.33 1.47
CA ASN A 672 53.09 39.64 2.08
C ASN A 672 51.97 39.84 3.14
N GLY A 673 51.19 38.83 3.42
CA GLY A 673 50.07 38.88 4.37
C GLY A 673 48.80 39.51 3.82
N LYS A 674 48.68 39.77 2.51
CA LYS A 674 47.48 40.33 1.87
C LYS A 674 46.45 39.22 1.66
N PRO A 675 45.16 39.44 2.01
CA PRO A 675 44.12 38.46 1.82
C PRO A 675 43.92 38.02 0.35
N ILE A 676 43.82 36.72 0.09
CA ILE A 676 43.47 36.14 -1.20
C ILE A 676 41.93 35.95 -1.19
N GLY A 677 41.23 37.03 -1.54
CA GLY A 677 39.76 37.06 -1.43
C GLY A 677 39.04 36.79 -2.76
N LEU A 678 37.79 36.27 -2.64
CA LEU A 678 36.89 35.98 -3.75
C LEU A 678 37.51 35.02 -4.78
N ARG A 679 38.11 33.93 -4.30
CA ARG A 679 38.79 32.94 -5.13
C ARG A 679 38.27 31.56 -4.88
N ASN A 680 38.23 30.77 -5.95
CA ASN A 680 37.96 29.33 -5.89
C ASN A 680 39.30 28.58 -5.96
N GLY A 681 39.32 27.41 -5.33
CA GLY A 681 40.46 26.53 -5.36
C GLY A 681 40.13 25.11 -4.97
N ILE A 682 41.16 24.30 -4.86
CA ILE A 682 41.10 22.91 -4.48
C ILE A 682 42.07 22.65 -3.33
N VAL A 683 41.64 21.93 -2.34
CA VAL A 683 42.46 21.38 -1.26
C VAL A 683 42.54 19.87 -1.45
N SER A 684 43.76 19.33 -1.58
CA SER A 684 43.97 17.92 -1.83
C SER A 684 45.12 17.33 -1.02
N GLY A 685 44.96 16.15 -0.47
CA GLY A 685 45.94 15.44 0.34
C GLY A 685 45.31 14.32 1.12
N GLU A 686 46.08 13.36 1.64
CA GLU A 686 45.61 12.26 2.49
C GLU A 686 44.39 11.50 1.92
N GLY A 687 44.29 11.42 0.58
CA GLY A 687 43.13 10.79 -0.09
C GLY A 687 41.89 11.69 -0.18
N VAL A 688 41.89 12.88 0.40
CA VAL A 688 40.77 13.85 0.38
C VAL A 688 40.99 14.90 -0.67
N THR A 689 39.93 15.27 -1.38
CA THR A 689 39.90 16.41 -2.29
C THR A 689 38.61 17.20 -2.07
N ARG A 690 38.75 18.52 -1.74
CA ARG A 690 37.63 19.44 -1.47
C ARG A 690 37.81 20.73 -2.23
N SER A 691 36.69 21.34 -2.59
CA SER A 691 36.68 22.69 -3.11
C SER A 691 36.82 23.72 -1.97
N ILE A 692 37.52 24.82 -2.21
CA ILE A 692 37.64 25.92 -1.29
C ILE A 692 37.19 27.20 -1.98
N PHE A 693 36.44 28.03 -1.26
CA PHE A 693 36.08 29.38 -1.68
C PHE A 693 36.45 30.38 -0.56
N THR A 694 37.06 31.49 -0.94
CA THR A 694 37.41 32.56 0.01
C THR A 694 36.47 33.76 -0.13
N ASN A 695 36.05 34.35 0.99
CA ASN A 695 35.32 35.61 1.00
C ASN A 695 36.26 36.78 0.72
N LYS A 696 35.78 38.08 0.72
CA LYS A 696 36.57 39.28 0.46
C LYS A 696 37.79 39.40 1.39
N ALA A 697 37.70 38.91 2.62
CA ALA A 697 38.77 38.94 3.61
C ALA A 697 39.72 37.74 3.54
N GLY A 698 39.62 36.91 2.50
CA GLY A 698 40.38 35.66 2.36
C GLY A 698 39.98 34.54 3.30
N ARG A 699 38.87 34.68 4.05
CA ARG A 699 38.39 33.63 4.97
C ARG A 699 37.67 32.52 4.20
N PHE A 700 37.87 31.27 4.65
CA PHE A 700 37.25 30.08 4.13
C PHE A 700 36.70 29.19 5.24
N ALA A 701 35.78 28.33 4.89
CA ALA A 701 35.38 27.16 5.67
C ALA A 701 35.40 25.94 4.73
N ILE A 702 35.88 24.81 5.20
CA ILE A 702 35.93 23.55 4.48
C ILE A 702 35.41 22.46 5.42
N ASP A 703 34.40 21.76 4.99
CA ASP A 703 33.83 20.65 5.72
C ASP A 703 34.40 19.30 5.23
N ARG A 704 34.21 18.26 5.98
CA ARG A 704 34.68 16.89 5.68
C ARG A 704 36.16 16.77 5.49
N MET A 705 36.90 17.33 6.44
CA MET A 705 38.34 17.22 6.51
C MET A 705 38.75 16.24 7.61
N LYS A 706 39.95 15.68 7.47
CA LYS A 706 40.64 14.93 8.51
C LYS A 706 41.93 15.61 8.89
N SER A 707 42.57 15.15 9.97
CA SER A 707 43.92 15.61 10.35
C SER A 707 44.94 15.19 9.30
N GLY A 708 45.91 16.05 9.02
CA GLY A 708 46.94 15.76 8.01
C GLY A 708 47.43 16.99 7.26
N THR A 709 48.16 16.76 6.18
CA THR A 709 48.80 17.79 5.36
C THR A 709 48.17 17.83 3.97
N PHE A 710 47.66 18.98 3.59
CA PHE A 710 46.92 19.17 2.34
C PHE A 710 47.58 20.27 1.48
N LYS A 711 47.63 20.06 0.17
CA LYS A 711 48.00 21.03 -0.78
C LYS A 711 46.78 21.89 -1.16
N VAL A 712 46.93 23.20 -1.01
CA VAL A 712 45.94 24.19 -1.48
C VAL A 712 46.39 24.72 -2.83
N THR A 713 45.47 24.74 -3.80
CA THR A 713 45.68 25.31 -5.12
C THR A 713 44.52 26.26 -5.44
N ILE A 714 44.79 27.55 -5.56
CA ILE A 714 43.80 28.57 -5.93
C ILE A 714 43.85 28.78 -7.43
N ILE A 715 42.70 28.71 -8.08
CA ILE A 715 42.53 28.80 -9.53
C ILE A 715 42.08 30.23 -9.92
N GLY A 716 42.69 30.81 -10.97
CA GLY A 716 42.31 32.12 -11.46
C GLY A 716 43.39 32.68 -12.40
N LYS A 717 43.28 33.99 -12.71
CA LYS A 717 44.31 34.69 -13.53
C LYS A 717 45.69 34.68 -12.85
N LEU A 718 45.71 34.70 -11.52
CA LEU A 718 46.87 34.44 -10.68
C LEU A 718 46.58 33.15 -9.93
N GLN A 719 47.47 32.19 -10.05
CA GLN A 719 47.41 30.92 -9.34
C GLN A 719 48.25 31.01 -8.07
N TYR A 720 47.73 30.42 -7.00
CA TYR A 720 48.46 30.35 -5.73
C TYR A 720 48.50 28.90 -5.27
N THR A 721 49.62 28.51 -4.66
CA THR A 721 49.76 27.18 -4.06
C THR A 721 50.42 27.30 -2.69
N GLY A 722 50.04 26.37 -1.78
CA GLY A 722 50.62 26.29 -0.44
C GLY A 722 50.20 25.01 0.26
N ILE A 723 50.56 24.94 1.53
CA ILE A 723 50.29 23.76 2.38
C ILE A 723 49.39 24.24 3.51
N LEU A 724 48.33 23.46 3.74
CA LEU A 724 47.42 23.57 4.88
C LEU A 724 47.66 22.35 5.76
N VAL A 725 47.96 22.61 7.04
CA VAL A 725 48.16 21.52 8.03
C VAL A 725 47.00 21.57 9.02
N ILE A 726 46.37 20.43 9.21
CA ILE A 726 45.32 20.22 10.18
C ILE A 726 45.88 19.29 11.26
N ASP A 727 46.08 19.86 12.45
CA ASP A 727 46.60 19.14 13.57
C ASP A 727 45.65 18.05 14.06
N ASP A 728 46.18 16.97 14.57
CA ASP A 728 45.39 15.91 15.18
C ASP A 728 45.00 16.31 16.63
N VAL A 729 43.90 17.08 16.70
CA VAL A 729 43.33 17.54 17.97
C VAL A 729 41.93 16.95 18.13
N ASP A 730 41.55 16.69 19.38
CA ASP A 730 40.24 16.21 19.76
C ASP A 730 39.18 17.34 19.69
N LYS A 731 39.05 17.93 18.49
CA LYS A 731 38.06 18.96 18.14
C LYS A 731 37.62 18.78 16.70
N ASN A 732 36.32 18.91 16.45
CA ASN A 732 35.75 18.81 15.11
C ASN A 732 35.70 20.18 14.41
N LEU A 733 35.68 21.28 15.14
CA LEU A 733 35.80 22.63 14.58
C LEU A 733 37.23 23.19 14.82
N ILE A 734 37.99 23.34 13.75
CA ILE A 734 39.39 23.72 13.78
C ILE A 734 39.55 25.11 13.20
N TYR A 735 40.16 25.99 13.96
CA TYR A 735 40.54 27.34 13.51
C TYR A 735 42.03 27.39 13.17
N LEU A 736 42.36 27.65 11.90
CA LEU A 736 43.73 27.76 11.44
C LEU A 736 44.21 29.19 11.49
N ASN A 737 45.47 29.37 11.81
CA ASN A 737 46.18 30.61 11.57
C ASN A 737 46.18 30.93 10.05
N PRO A 738 46.38 32.21 9.66
CA PRO A 738 46.45 32.57 8.24
C PRO A 738 47.46 31.72 7.48
N VAL A 739 47.00 31.06 6.42
CA VAL A 739 47.80 30.16 5.57
C VAL A 739 48.39 30.99 4.41
N ALA A 740 49.72 31.08 4.38
CA ALA A 740 50.44 31.80 3.33
C ALA A 740 50.59 30.96 2.06
N LEU A 741 50.12 31.47 0.94
CA LEU A 741 50.26 30.81 -0.36
C LEU A 741 51.27 31.59 -1.23
N LYS A 742 52.03 30.85 -2.05
CA LYS A 742 52.93 31.40 -3.04
C LYS A 742 52.22 31.52 -4.37
N GLU A 743 52.45 32.66 -5.04
CA GLU A 743 52.02 32.84 -6.42
C GLU A 743 52.84 31.91 -7.34
N VAL A 744 52.15 31.22 -8.23
CA VAL A 744 52.75 30.35 -9.26
C VAL A 744 52.38 30.97 -10.58
N LEU A 745 53.37 31.25 -11.39
CA LEU A 745 53.14 31.68 -12.78
C LEU A 745 52.50 30.50 -13.54
N PRO A 746 51.46 30.77 -14.32
CA PRO A 746 50.73 29.75 -15.05
C PRO A 746 51.58 28.98 -16.04
#